data_308723eaca215e463dce860927cce4fc
#
_entry.id   308723eaca215e463dce860927cce4fc
#
_cell.length_a   1.000
_cell.length_b   1.000
_cell.length_c   1.000
_cell.angle_alpha   90.00
_cell.angle_beta   90.00
_cell.angle_gamma   90.00
#
_symmetry.space_group_name_H-M   'P 1'
#
loop_
_entity.id
_entity.type
_entity.pdbx_description
1 polymer ?
#
loop_
_entity_poly.entity_id
_entity_poly.type
_entity_poly.pdbx_seq_one_letter_code
_entity_poly.pdbx_strand_id
1 'polypeptide(L)'
;MPTPAPAPPAPDSKTIRTVAQGEVLRQLERILAHPLFQKSQRLSAFLRFAVETTLAGKGDSLKEFVIGAEVFERGNLFDPQTDNVVRVNANRLRGRLAEYYHRGGQSDPVVIDFPKGRYVPVFASSLPIGRDTRSALTHSAVVKTSVGRRLELDQIRAAFASASRRPGRMVTVAGDAGIGKTTIVEDFLAEIEGGDPPAWICRGRCSERLAKTDPFVPVFECLDDLTRGEPGVEALQLMKTVAPVWLSQLSPAKEDLAGISAKDASSERLRREFVRFFQALSTIRPIIMFLDDLHWADASTCDLLAYLGSQMKDIRILLIAVYRPSEVSGTHPFLPVRLALERQDVCAKIVLECLTTGDIECYLKCRFPTNEFPAELAGAVHERTEGNPLFMKDMLNFLVDKQILVAQEGLWQLRLDVAEIRSMIPTGTEDMIRMQIDQFSDMDRRILQSAAVQGIEFDSAIICRVLAMEVGEVEERLRVLERVRRFVHALGERTFPDRTFSIRYRFVHVFYQNALYADLVPTRRAARSLAVAESLISLGGDTGPGMAAEVALLFQCGRDSERASQHFLRAARHAAAVFAYPEAVILSERGLSALLSLPESRERDTRELEFSLILGMAQMATCGYAAPEVEKTHRRSRELCLRLNETRRLVRVLWGIHTCMVNSGELVRALEVSREMRQVADALDNPASIMESLHAHGTTLAFMGNLVDAREALERALTLSAIGQFRGSLYVLDTRVTSLSMLARVLARMGFLDEAIEKAVASVDLAKQLAHPPSLAYATFWVGWIRHARGDHSEACRHLEAAMDLSRTHGLPQILEWGRVVRGSSLAHLGWLAEGIAEMRKSLDNQSAMRCLVERPYCLTLLAEALFAGERLPEALALCDEALEIGREKQARSYEAETNRVRGEILRALSRGGDAQ
;
A
#
# COMPACT_ATOMS: atom_id res chain seq x y z
N MET A 1 39.00 38.29 52.59
CA MET A 1 39.14 37.03 51.78
C MET A 1 39.05 35.85 52.76
N PRO A 2 38.06 35.01 52.63
CA PRO A 2 38.17 33.61 52.92
C PRO A 2 37.90 32.78 51.72
N THR A 3 38.71 31.70 51.49
CA THR A 3 38.70 30.65 50.52
C THR A 3 37.39 29.92 50.49
N PRO A 4 36.91 29.49 49.28
CA PRO A 4 35.68 28.75 49.16
C PRO A 4 35.89 27.29 49.58
N ALA A 5 34.87 26.73 50.24
CA ALA A 5 34.78 25.34 50.69
C ALA A 5 34.75 24.34 49.53
N PRO A 6 35.26 23.13 49.72
CA PRO A 6 35.28 22.11 48.66
C PRO A 6 33.86 21.57 48.36
N ALA A 7 33.63 21.29 47.07
CA ALA A 7 32.40 20.67 46.56
C ALA A 7 32.19 19.28 47.17
N PRO A 8 30.92 18.80 47.33
CA PRO A 8 30.64 17.49 47.82
C PRO A 8 31.04 16.42 46.79
N PRO A 9 31.45 15.21 47.26
CA PRO A 9 31.87 14.15 46.37
C PRO A 9 30.71 13.63 45.52
N ALA A 10 31.03 13.29 44.27
CA ALA A 10 30.10 12.63 43.35
C ALA A 10 29.57 11.31 43.91
N PRO A 11 28.29 10.91 43.65
CA PRO A 11 27.76 9.69 44.17
C PRO A 11 28.45 8.46 43.55
N ASP A 12 28.80 7.53 44.43
CA ASP A 12 29.49 6.29 44.17
C ASP A 12 28.94 5.49 43.01
N SER A 13 29.84 5.16 42.08
CA SER A 13 29.66 4.13 41.07
C SER A 13 29.31 2.80 41.72
N LYS A 14 28.12 2.26 41.38
CA LYS A 14 27.62 0.95 41.80
C LYS A 14 28.67 -0.14 41.56
N THR A 15 29.03 -0.84 42.59
CA THR A 15 29.89 -1.97 42.74
C THR A 15 29.69 -3.02 41.67
N ILE A 16 30.47 -2.96 40.58
CA ILE A 16 30.71 -4.10 39.70
C ILE A 16 31.70 -4.95 40.44
N ARG A 17 31.33 -6.18 40.87
CA ARG A 17 32.29 -7.16 41.37
C ARG A 17 33.37 -7.33 40.34
N THR A 18 34.57 -6.93 40.65
CA THR A 18 35.77 -7.07 39.81
C THR A 18 36.01 -8.56 39.63
N VAL A 19 35.83 -9.04 38.39
CA VAL A 19 36.20 -10.41 38.00
C VAL A 19 37.72 -10.55 38.22
N ALA A 20 38.13 -11.64 38.87
CA ALA A 20 39.54 -11.83 39.13
C ALA A 20 40.35 -11.91 37.83
N GLN A 21 41.48 -11.18 37.75
CA GLN A 21 42.31 -11.05 36.54
C GLN A 21 42.66 -12.42 35.91
N GLY A 22 42.93 -13.43 36.77
CA GLY A 22 43.23 -14.80 36.30
C GLY A 22 42.04 -15.53 35.67
N GLU A 23 40.77 -15.11 35.98
CA GLU A 23 39.58 -15.69 35.35
C GLU A 23 39.33 -15.09 33.99
N VAL A 24 39.57 -13.79 33.83
CA VAL A 24 39.49 -13.10 32.54
C VAL A 24 40.54 -13.69 31.57
N LEU A 25 41.79 -13.91 32.03
CA LEU A 25 42.81 -14.50 31.18
C LEU A 25 42.49 -15.94 30.77
N ARG A 26 41.94 -16.76 31.67
CA ARG A 26 41.47 -18.12 31.31
C ARG A 26 40.35 -18.09 30.31
N GLN A 27 39.46 -17.15 30.41
CA GLN A 27 38.38 -16.95 29.45
C GLN A 27 38.89 -16.47 28.08
N LEU A 28 39.83 -15.54 28.05
CA LEU A 28 40.53 -15.12 26.84
C LEU A 28 41.15 -16.30 26.10
N GLU A 29 41.92 -17.15 26.80
CA GLU A 29 42.56 -18.34 26.16
C GLU A 29 41.51 -19.33 25.65
N ARG A 30 40.38 -19.49 26.35
CA ARG A 30 39.27 -20.34 25.90
C ARG A 30 38.63 -19.81 24.59
N ILE A 31 38.41 -18.50 24.47
CA ILE A 31 37.91 -17.86 23.27
C ILE A 31 38.90 -18.03 22.11
N LEU A 32 40.18 -17.78 22.36
CA LEU A 32 41.25 -17.88 21.35
C LEU A 32 41.48 -19.32 20.85
N ALA A 33 41.25 -20.32 21.71
CA ALA A 33 41.32 -21.74 21.32
C ALA A 33 40.11 -22.22 20.48
N HIS A 34 39.06 -21.44 20.39
CA HIS A 34 37.85 -21.81 19.64
C HIS A 34 38.06 -21.67 18.11
N PRO A 35 37.52 -22.58 17.27
CA PRO A 35 37.73 -22.58 15.81
C PRO A 35 37.35 -21.25 15.11
N LEU A 36 36.43 -20.49 15.66
CA LEU A 36 36.03 -19.15 15.16
C LEU A 36 37.19 -18.15 15.24
N PHE A 37 38.05 -18.23 16.23
CA PHE A 37 39.20 -17.34 16.44
C PHE A 37 40.51 -17.92 15.88
N GLN A 38 40.71 -19.22 15.90
CA GLN A 38 41.91 -19.87 15.33
C GLN A 38 42.12 -19.56 13.84
N LYS A 39 41.02 -19.41 13.08
CA LYS A 39 41.06 -19.07 11.65
C LYS A 39 41.38 -17.60 11.35
N SER A 40 41.52 -16.73 12.34
CA SER A 40 41.68 -15.29 12.15
C SER A 40 42.73 -14.68 13.09
N GLN A 41 44.01 -14.89 12.76
CA GLN A 41 45.16 -14.41 13.57
C GLN A 41 45.06 -12.92 13.95
N ARG A 42 44.57 -12.05 13.04
CA ARG A 42 44.43 -10.61 13.28
C ARG A 42 43.39 -10.27 14.33
N LEU A 43 42.23 -10.95 14.31
CA LEU A 43 41.19 -10.73 15.32
C LEU A 43 41.61 -11.28 16.68
N SER A 44 42.32 -12.41 16.70
CA SER A 44 42.86 -13.02 17.91
C SER A 44 43.91 -12.13 18.54
N ALA A 45 44.82 -11.56 17.75
CA ALA A 45 45.83 -10.60 18.22
C ALA A 45 45.14 -9.32 18.79
N PHE A 46 44.09 -8.82 18.11
CA PHE A 46 43.36 -7.66 18.59
C PHE A 46 42.63 -7.92 19.91
N LEU A 47 41.95 -9.05 20.05
CA LEU A 47 41.28 -9.43 21.29
C LEU A 47 42.27 -9.55 22.43
N ARG A 48 43.40 -10.26 22.21
CA ARG A 48 44.48 -10.44 23.20
C ARG A 48 45.05 -9.09 23.65
N PHE A 49 45.46 -8.25 22.72
CA PHE A 49 46.06 -6.96 22.99
C PHE A 49 45.11 -6.06 23.82
N ALA A 50 43.84 -5.99 23.44
CA ALA A 50 42.86 -5.14 24.12
C ALA A 50 42.57 -5.64 25.56
N VAL A 51 42.42 -6.97 25.75
CA VAL A 51 42.18 -7.57 27.07
C VAL A 51 43.38 -7.38 27.99
N GLU A 52 44.58 -7.71 27.52
CA GLU A 52 45.81 -7.60 28.32
C GLU A 52 46.13 -6.15 28.68
N THR A 53 46.00 -5.22 27.76
CA THR A 53 46.18 -3.78 28.00
C THR A 53 45.19 -3.25 29.04
N THR A 54 43.93 -3.70 28.98
CA THR A 54 42.89 -3.31 29.94
C THR A 54 43.21 -3.89 31.34
N LEU A 55 43.63 -5.15 31.42
CA LEU A 55 44.02 -5.80 32.69
C LEU A 55 45.28 -5.18 33.30
N ALA A 56 46.18 -4.64 32.46
CA ALA A 56 47.36 -3.88 32.92
C ALA A 56 47.03 -2.48 33.41
N GLY A 57 45.76 -2.09 33.48
CA GLY A 57 45.30 -0.76 33.90
C GLY A 57 45.51 0.34 32.90
N LYS A 58 45.84 0.01 31.62
CA LYS A 58 46.12 0.97 30.55
C LYS A 58 44.96 1.06 29.54
N GLY A 59 43.74 0.77 29.95
CA GLY A 59 42.56 0.79 29.07
C GLY A 59 42.37 2.13 28.34
N ASP A 60 42.65 3.26 28.96
CA ASP A 60 42.53 4.59 28.37
C ASP A 60 43.49 4.81 27.17
N SER A 61 44.55 4.03 27.06
CA SER A 61 45.48 4.05 25.92
C SER A 61 44.98 3.32 24.68
N LEU A 62 43.89 2.55 24.78
CA LEU A 62 43.30 1.79 23.67
C LEU A 62 42.55 2.73 22.72
N LYS A 63 43.29 3.60 22.03
CA LYS A 63 42.81 4.46 20.95
C LYS A 63 43.09 3.83 19.60
N GLU A 64 42.34 4.24 18.61
CA GLU A 64 42.39 3.74 17.24
C GLU A 64 43.80 3.76 16.66
N PHE A 65 44.55 4.83 16.91
CA PHE A 65 45.93 4.98 16.49
C PHE A 65 46.85 3.90 17.12
N VAL A 66 46.74 3.66 18.42
CA VAL A 66 47.58 2.67 19.12
C VAL A 66 47.28 1.26 18.63
N ILE A 67 46.02 0.92 18.45
CA ILE A 67 45.62 -0.39 17.95
C ILE A 67 46.05 -0.57 16.49
N GLY A 68 45.99 0.46 15.68
CA GLY A 68 46.46 0.45 14.28
C GLY A 68 47.95 0.20 14.17
N ALA A 69 48.73 0.85 15.04
CA ALA A 69 50.19 0.73 15.08
C ALA A 69 50.66 -0.62 15.64
N GLU A 70 50.11 -1.04 16.77
CA GLU A 70 50.62 -2.22 17.53
C GLU A 70 50.03 -3.56 17.05
N VAL A 71 48.76 -3.57 16.67
CA VAL A 71 48.04 -4.82 16.29
C VAL A 71 48.01 -5.04 14.77
N PHE A 72 47.92 -3.97 14.00
CA PHE A 72 47.80 -4.08 12.54
C PHE A 72 49.06 -3.69 11.77
N GLU A 73 50.22 -3.51 12.48
CA GLU A 73 51.54 -3.24 11.91
C GLU A 73 51.59 -2.05 10.93
N ARG A 74 50.77 -1.05 11.16
CA ARG A 74 50.65 0.14 10.28
C ARG A 74 51.73 1.20 10.58
N GLY A 75 52.49 1.03 11.65
CA GLY A 75 53.60 1.93 12.03
C GLY A 75 53.10 3.34 12.45
N ASN A 76 54.10 4.26 12.63
CA ASN A 76 53.83 5.61 13.10
C ASN A 76 53.13 6.55 12.07
N LEU A 77 52.87 6.07 10.83
CA LEU A 77 52.19 6.80 9.76
C LEU A 77 50.71 6.47 9.64
N PHE A 78 50.16 5.65 10.56
CA PHE A 78 48.72 5.30 10.58
C PHE A 78 47.86 6.52 10.89
N ASP A 79 46.98 6.88 9.95
CA ASP A 79 45.98 7.92 10.15
C ASP A 79 44.57 7.31 10.26
N PRO A 80 43.90 7.36 11.43
CA PRO A 80 42.59 6.86 11.64
C PRO A 80 41.49 7.53 10.80
N GLN A 81 41.76 8.71 10.21
CA GLN A 81 40.80 9.40 9.37
C GLN A 81 40.78 8.83 7.92
N THR A 82 41.92 8.33 7.47
CA THR A 82 42.08 7.80 6.09
C THR A 82 42.08 6.27 6.03
N ASP A 83 42.47 5.56 7.11
CA ASP A 83 42.47 4.09 7.15
C ASP A 83 41.52 3.58 8.25
N ASN A 84 40.44 2.95 7.84
CA ASN A 84 39.39 2.42 8.72
C ASN A 84 39.64 0.98 9.24
N VAL A 85 40.84 0.44 9.08
CA VAL A 85 41.18 -0.96 9.39
C VAL A 85 40.80 -1.35 10.83
N VAL A 86 41.01 -0.48 11.81
CA VAL A 86 40.71 -0.75 13.23
C VAL A 86 39.20 -0.83 13.46
N ARG A 87 38.40 0.11 12.89
CA ARG A 87 36.93 0.13 13.01
C ARG A 87 36.30 -1.11 12.41
N VAL A 88 36.74 -1.50 11.22
CA VAL A 88 36.24 -2.70 10.52
C VAL A 88 36.55 -3.97 11.32
N ASN A 89 37.75 -4.10 11.83
CA ASN A 89 38.14 -5.28 12.61
C ASN A 89 37.50 -5.29 14.02
N ALA A 90 37.27 -4.14 14.64
CA ALA A 90 36.50 -4.06 15.89
C ALA A 90 35.06 -4.52 15.72
N ASN A 91 34.39 -4.15 14.61
CA ASN A 91 33.05 -4.63 14.31
C ASN A 91 33.04 -6.15 14.04
N ARG A 92 34.01 -6.66 13.29
CA ARG A 92 34.18 -8.10 13.07
C ARG A 92 34.44 -8.86 14.37
N LEU A 93 35.25 -8.30 15.27
CA LEU A 93 35.54 -8.87 16.57
C LEU A 93 34.29 -8.98 17.44
N ARG A 94 33.45 -7.92 17.50
CA ARG A 94 32.16 -7.94 18.20
C ARG A 94 31.23 -9.02 17.66
N GLY A 95 31.09 -9.12 16.34
CA GLY A 95 30.30 -10.17 15.70
C GLY A 95 30.79 -11.59 16.04
N ARG A 96 32.10 -11.79 16.02
CA ARG A 96 32.71 -13.10 16.37
C ARG A 96 32.56 -13.47 17.85
N LEU A 97 32.66 -12.51 18.76
CA LEU A 97 32.39 -12.72 20.18
C LEU A 97 30.91 -13.05 20.43
N ALA A 98 29.99 -12.35 19.79
CA ALA A 98 28.58 -12.67 19.87
C ALA A 98 28.26 -14.08 19.33
N GLU A 99 28.84 -14.46 18.18
CA GLU A 99 28.71 -15.82 17.63
C GLU A 99 29.32 -16.90 18.56
N TYR A 100 30.45 -16.63 19.17
CA TYR A 100 31.08 -17.53 20.14
C TYR A 100 30.17 -17.81 21.34
N TYR A 101 29.65 -16.74 21.97
CA TYR A 101 28.74 -16.88 23.11
C TYR A 101 27.40 -17.49 22.75
N HIS A 102 26.95 -17.33 21.50
CA HIS A 102 25.71 -17.95 21.01
C HIS A 102 25.86 -19.46 20.74
N ARG A 103 27.02 -19.93 20.23
CA ARG A 103 27.24 -21.33 19.79
C ARG A 103 27.94 -22.24 20.78
N GLY A 104 28.76 -21.72 21.66
CA GLY A 104 29.59 -22.57 22.55
C GLY A 104 29.98 -21.96 23.88
N GLY A 105 29.91 -20.67 24.07
CA GLY A 105 30.31 -19.95 25.28
C GLY A 105 29.17 -19.59 26.25
N GLN A 106 27.98 -20.14 26.06
CA GLN A 106 26.79 -19.79 26.88
C GLN A 106 26.97 -20.17 28.39
N SER A 107 27.78 -21.18 28.69
CA SER A 107 28.06 -21.65 30.06
C SER A 107 29.39 -21.16 30.60
N ASP A 108 30.07 -20.26 29.90
CA ASP A 108 31.36 -19.75 30.34
C ASP A 108 31.25 -18.90 31.61
N PRO A 109 32.17 -19.02 32.59
CA PRO A 109 32.04 -18.28 33.86
C PRO A 109 32.28 -16.77 33.75
N VAL A 110 32.95 -16.34 32.67
CA VAL A 110 33.26 -14.91 32.42
C VAL A 110 32.88 -14.55 30.99
N VAL A 111 32.17 -13.45 30.81
CA VAL A 111 31.86 -12.86 29.50
C VAL A 111 32.81 -11.69 29.25
N ILE A 112 33.50 -11.70 28.10
CA ILE A 112 34.32 -10.60 27.58
C ILE A 112 33.51 -9.92 26.47
N ASP A 113 33.12 -8.66 26.68
CA ASP A 113 32.36 -7.87 25.70
C ASP A 113 33.10 -6.62 25.25
N PHE A 114 32.87 -6.20 24.00
CA PHE A 114 33.42 -4.99 23.41
C PHE A 114 32.29 -4.00 23.11
N PRO A 115 32.01 -3.03 24.00
CA PRO A 115 30.96 -2.02 23.80
C PRO A 115 31.14 -1.25 22.49
N LYS A 116 30.01 -0.96 21.79
CA LYS A 116 30.04 -0.13 20.58
C LYS A 116 30.60 1.27 20.92
N GLY A 117 31.46 1.79 20.04
CA GLY A 117 32.09 3.09 20.20
C GLY A 117 33.29 3.15 21.13
N ARG A 118 33.67 2.02 21.75
CA ARG A 118 34.89 1.91 22.61
C ARG A 118 35.72 0.71 22.21
N TYR A 119 37.02 0.78 22.47
CA TYR A 119 37.98 -0.34 22.21
C TYR A 119 38.40 -1.02 23.52
N VAL A 120 37.91 -0.56 24.66
CA VAL A 120 38.15 -1.12 26.00
C VAL A 120 37.14 -2.24 26.26
N PRO A 121 37.56 -3.50 26.43
CA PRO A 121 36.64 -4.58 26.74
C PRO A 121 36.11 -4.47 28.18
N VAL A 122 34.90 -5.00 28.39
CA VAL A 122 34.24 -5.11 29.69
C VAL A 122 34.15 -6.56 30.09
N PHE A 123 34.33 -6.87 31.36
CA PHE A 123 34.35 -8.21 31.90
C PHE A 123 33.20 -8.42 32.88
N ALA A 124 32.34 -9.45 32.63
CA ALA A 124 31.20 -9.78 33.47
C ALA A 124 31.27 -11.26 33.90
N SER A 125 30.91 -11.58 35.16
CA SER A 125 30.81 -12.96 35.65
C SER A 125 29.46 -13.57 35.22
N SER A 126 29.48 -14.81 34.65
CA SER A 126 28.33 -15.57 34.15
C SER A 126 27.79 -16.60 35.18
N LEU A 127 28.26 -16.63 36.43
CA LEU A 127 27.78 -17.62 37.41
C LEU A 127 26.30 -17.37 37.77
N PRO A 128 25.45 -18.42 37.79
CA PRO A 128 24.06 -18.27 38.19
C PRO A 128 23.97 -18.01 39.69
N ILE A 129 23.66 -16.77 40.06
CA ILE A 129 23.21 -16.45 41.40
C ILE A 129 21.82 -17.01 41.56
N GLY A 130 21.61 -17.81 42.65
CA GLY A 130 20.37 -18.45 42.97
C GLY A 130 19.14 -17.50 42.79
N ARG A 131 18.08 -18.11 42.33
CA ARG A 131 16.77 -17.47 42.29
C ARG A 131 16.49 -16.80 43.62
N ASP A 132 16.71 -15.50 43.70
CA ASP A 132 15.92 -14.56 44.50
C ASP A 132 16.41 -13.12 44.29
N THR A 133 15.49 -12.26 43.97
CA THR A 133 15.41 -10.82 44.20
C THR A 133 16.33 -9.81 43.48
N ARG A 134 16.97 -10.09 42.33
CA ARG A 134 17.64 -9.01 41.55
C ARG A 134 17.42 -8.99 40.05
N SER A 135 16.52 -9.80 39.51
CA SER A 135 16.08 -9.74 38.09
C SER A 135 14.99 -8.68 37.81
N ALA A 136 14.65 -7.84 38.81
CA ALA A 136 13.52 -6.91 38.68
C ALA A 136 13.90 -5.51 38.14
N LEU A 137 15.17 -5.25 37.77
CA LEU A 137 15.56 -3.89 37.36
C LEU A 137 16.33 -3.77 36.02
N THR A 138 16.54 -4.86 35.25
CA THR A 138 17.21 -4.79 33.91
C THR A 138 16.64 -5.72 32.86
N HIS A 139 15.68 -6.56 33.17
CA HIS A 139 14.64 -6.96 32.26
C HIS A 139 13.44 -6.09 32.64
N SER A 140 13.11 -5.11 31.81
CA SER A 140 11.71 -4.81 31.60
C SER A 140 11.10 -6.18 31.33
N ALA A 141 10.57 -6.85 32.39
CA ALA A 141 9.55 -7.85 32.18
C ALA A 141 8.61 -7.17 31.21
N VAL A 142 8.36 -7.77 30.06
CA VAL A 142 7.25 -7.40 29.18
C VAL A 142 6.06 -7.50 30.10
N VAL A 143 5.74 -6.40 30.77
CA VAL A 143 4.48 -6.23 31.50
C VAL A 143 3.48 -6.46 30.40
N LYS A 144 2.70 -7.54 30.51
CA LYS A 144 1.61 -7.80 29.57
C LYS A 144 0.89 -6.49 29.41
N THR A 145 1.15 -5.80 28.30
CA THR A 145 0.70 -4.42 28.10
C THR A 145 -0.80 -4.36 27.88
N SER A 146 -1.41 -5.48 27.49
CA SER A 146 -2.84 -5.64 27.23
C SER A 146 -3.63 -6.16 28.42
N VAL A 147 -3.62 -5.39 29.54
CA VAL A 147 -4.49 -5.68 30.70
C VAL A 147 -5.96 -5.47 30.30
N GLY A 148 -6.85 -6.39 30.73
CA GLY A 148 -8.28 -6.34 30.42
C GLY A 148 -8.66 -6.84 29.01
N ARG A 149 -7.71 -7.37 28.21
CA ARG A 149 -7.91 -7.77 26.80
C ARG A 149 -7.78 -9.28 26.54
N ARG A 150 -8.02 -10.08 27.57
CA ARG A 150 -7.79 -11.53 27.51
C ARG A 150 -8.70 -12.22 26.50
N LEU A 151 -9.97 -11.82 26.44
CA LEU A 151 -10.97 -12.41 25.53
C LEU A 151 -10.61 -12.12 24.06
N GLU A 152 -10.25 -10.88 23.75
CA GLU A 152 -9.88 -10.46 22.41
C GLU A 152 -8.58 -11.13 21.96
N LEU A 153 -7.58 -11.26 22.84
CA LEU A 153 -6.37 -12.02 22.56
C LEU A 153 -6.66 -13.50 22.27
N ASP A 154 -7.55 -14.13 23.05
CA ASP A 154 -7.93 -15.53 22.84
C ASP A 154 -8.66 -15.70 21.50
N GLN A 155 -9.45 -14.72 21.04
CA GLN A 155 -10.07 -14.72 19.73
C GLN A 155 -9.02 -14.64 18.59
N ILE A 156 -7.99 -13.81 18.72
CA ILE A 156 -6.91 -13.71 17.73
C ILE A 156 -6.12 -15.03 17.69
N ARG A 157 -5.80 -15.63 18.86
CA ARG A 157 -5.13 -16.93 18.97
C ARG A 157 -5.93 -18.05 18.29
N ALA A 158 -7.24 -18.09 18.54
CA ALA A 158 -8.14 -19.08 17.93
C ALA A 158 -8.20 -18.91 16.40
N ALA A 159 -8.25 -17.66 15.90
CA ALA A 159 -8.21 -17.38 14.49
C ALA A 159 -6.88 -17.85 13.85
N PHE A 160 -5.74 -17.62 14.51
CA PHE A 160 -4.44 -18.09 14.02
C PHE A 160 -4.33 -19.61 14.02
N ALA A 161 -4.78 -20.28 15.07
CA ALA A 161 -4.80 -21.74 15.16
C ALA A 161 -5.65 -22.36 14.03
N SER A 162 -6.78 -21.71 13.68
CA SER A 162 -7.62 -22.11 12.54
C SER A 162 -6.90 -21.86 11.21
N ALA A 163 -6.38 -20.64 10.98
CA ALA A 163 -5.72 -20.24 9.74
C ALA A 163 -4.46 -21.07 9.43
N SER A 164 -3.74 -21.53 10.45
CA SER A 164 -2.55 -22.38 10.30
C SER A 164 -2.86 -23.76 9.72
N ARG A 165 -4.11 -24.22 9.81
CA ARG A 165 -4.58 -25.53 9.29
C ARG A 165 -5.38 -25.43 7.98
N ARG A 166 -5.57 -24.22 7.42
CA ARG A 166 -6.49 -23.85 6.32
C ARG A 166 -7.99 -24.03 6.71
N PRO A 167 -8.90 -23.20 6.20
CA PRO A 167 -8.65 -22.05 5.32
C PRO A 167 -8.00 -20.87 6.06
N GLY A 168 -7.38 -19.96 5.30
CA GLY A 168 -6.92 -18.66 5.82
C GLY A 168 -8.10 -17.85 6.39
N ARG A 169 -7.79 -16.97 7.33
CA ARG A 169 -8.77 -16.15 8.04
C ARG A 169 -8.35 -14.68 8.04
N MET A 170 -9.33 -13.80 8.10
CA MET A 170 -9.13 -12.38 8.41
C MET A 170 -9.71 -12.06 9.78
N VAL A 171 -9.02 -11.25 10.54
CA VAL A 171 -9.50 -10.66 11.78
C VAL A 171 -9.43 -9.15 11.66
N THR A 172 -10.53 -8.46 11.88
CA THR A 172 -10.55 -7.01 11.97
C THR A 172 -10.62 -6.57 13.42
N VAL A 173 -9.68 -5.70 13.83
CA VAL A 173 -9.64 -5.09 15.16
C VAL A 173 -10.09 -3.64 15.04
N ALA A 174 -11.28 -3.37 15.53
CA ALA A 174 -11.94 -2.07 15.45
C ALA A 174 -11.96 -1.37 16.80
N GLY A 175 -11.89 -0.04 16.82
CA GLY A 175 -12.02 0.77 18.04
C GLY A 175 -11.47 2.17 17.83
N ASP A 176 -11.68 3.05 18.80
CA ASP A 176 -11.27 4.45 18.72
C ASP A 176 -9.76 4.65 18.84
N ALA A 177 -9.31 5.88 18.61
CA ALA A 177 -7.90 6.23 18.71
C ALA A 177 -7.40 6.07 20.15
N GLY A 178 -6.20 5.50 20.34
CA GLY A 178 -5.61 5.32 21.68
C GLY A 178 -6.14 4.11 22.47
N ILE A 179 -7.15 3.37 21.98
CA ILE A 179 -7.80 2.25 22.68
C ILE A 179 -6.91 0.99 22.83
N GLY A 180 -5.74 0.96 22.18
CA GLY A 180 -4.78 -0.14 22.27
C GLY A 180 -4.88 -1.19 21.16
N LYS A 181 -5.46 -0.87 19.97
CA LYS A 181 -5.58 -1.80 18.83
C LYS A 181 -4.24 -2.39 18.39
N THR A 182 -3.29 -1.53 18.08
CA THR A 182 -1.94 -1.94 17.67
C THR A 182 -1.23 -2.71 18.79
N THR A 183 -1.43 -2.29 20.05
CA THR A 183 -0.81 -2.93 21.22
C THR A 183 -1.24 -4.39 21.37
N ILE A 184 -2.54 -4.69 21.26
CA ILE A 184 -3.04 -6.06 21.40
C ILE A 184 -2.54 -6.98 20.30
N VAL A 185 -2.40 -6.45 19.07
CA VAL A 185 -1.85 -7.22 17.94
C VAL A 185 -0.35 -7.45 18.13
N GLU A 186 0.42 -6.45 18.53
CA GLU A 186 1.87 -6.60 18.79
C GLU A 186 2.15 -7.53 19.97
N ASP A 187 1.34 -7.51 21.04
CA ASP A 187 1.43 -8.47 22.15
C ASP A 187 1.22 -9.92 21.65
N PHE A 188 0.24 -10.12 20.74
CA PHE A 188 0.02 -11.41 20.09
C PHE A 188 1.19 -11.82 19.19
N LEU A 189 1.71 -10.89 18.36
CA LEU A 189 2.84 -11.17 17.48
C LEU A 189 4.09 -11.55 18.26
N ALA A 190 4.37 -10.86 19.37
CA ALA A 190 5.50 -11.18 20.26
C ALA A 190 5.39 -12.58 20.88
N GLU A 191 4.19 -13.07 21.16
CA GLU A 191 3.97 -14.46 21.62
C GLU A 191 4.33 -15.48 20.52
N ILE A 192 4.01 -15.16 19.25
CA ILE A 192 4.25 -16.06 18.09
C ILE A 192 5.70 -16.03 17.62
N GLU A 193 6.40 -14.89 17.70
CA GLU A 193 7.83 -14.78 17.31
C GLU A 193 8.74 -15.77 18.05
N GLY A 194 8.39 -16.16 19.28
CA GLY A 194 9.09 -17.17 20.08
C GLY A 194 8.49 -18.58 20.00
N GLY A 195 7.47 -18.80 19.16
CA GLY A 195 6.67 -20.02 19.11
C GLY A 195 7.29 -21.15 18.26
N ASP A 196 6.82 -22.36 18.51
CA ASP A 196 7.09 -23.56 17.67
C ASP A 196 5.75 -24.17 17.24
N PRO A 197 5.44 -24.24 15.92
CA PRO A 197 6.30 -23.91 14.76
C PRO A 197 6.39 -22.41 14.47
N PRO A 198 7.51 -21.93 13.91
CA PRO A 198 7.71 -20.54 13.57
C PRO A 198 6.75 -20.12 12.43
N ALA A 199 6.22 -18.89 12.50
CA ALA A 199 5.39 -18.29 11.46
C ALA A 199 6.16 -17.20 10.69
N TRP A 200 5.73 -16.95 9.44
CA TRP A 200 6.09 -15.73 8.73
C TRP A 200 5.25 -14.58 9.27
N ILE A 201 5.91 -13.54 9.74
CA ILE A 201 5.22 -12.33 10.23
C ILE A 201 5.62 -11.17 9.33
N CYS A 202 4.65 -10.41 8.84
CA CYS A 202 4.89 -9.18 8.10
C CYS A 202 3.94 -8.08 8.55
N ARG A 203 4.49 -6.87 8.62
CA ARG A 203 3.82 -5.67 9.10
C ARG A 203 3.76 -4.63 8.00
N GLY A 204 2.59 -4.05 7.78
CA GLY A 204 2.39 -2.92 6.88
C GLY A 204 1.47 -1.91 7.52
N ARG A 205 1.69 -0.64 7.23
CA ARG A 205 0.92 0.43 7.81
C ARG A 205 0.44 1.42 6.76
N CYS A 206 -0.82 1.86 6.89
CA CYS A 206 -1.33 2.97 6.13
C CYS A 206 -0.95 4.30 6.78
N SER A 207 -0.67 5.31 5.97
CA SER A 207 -0.29 6.65 6.42
C SER A 207 -1.39 7.65 6.10
N GLU A 208 -1.80 8.45 7.08
CA GLU A 208 -2.77 9.54 6.91
C GLU A 208 -2.35 10.50 5.79
N ARG A 209 -1.07 10.85 5.74
CA ARG A 209 -0.50 11.80 4.80
C ARG A 209 -0.50 11.27 3.36
N LEU A 210 -0.23 9.97 3.17
CA LEU A 210 -0.21 9.29 1.88
C LEU A 210 -1.56 8.68 1.53
N ALA A 211 -2.56 8.81 2.41
CA ALA A 211 -3.89 8.29 2.20
C ALA A 211 -4.41 8.69 0.82
N LYS A 212 -4.79 7.69 0.01
CA LYS A 212 -5.34 7.85 -1.34
C LYS A 212 -4.38 8.41 -2.41
N THR A 213 -3.07 8.57 -2.13
CA THR A 213 -2.12 9.15 -3.10
C THR A 213 -1.00 8.23 -3.51
N ASP A 214 -0.56 7.31 -2.64
CA ASP A 214 0.51 6.36 -2.97
C ASP A 214 -0.05 4.93 -2.89
N PRO A 215 -0.10 4.19 -4.02
CA PRO A 215 -0.72 2.87 -4.06
C PRO A 215 0.16 1.82 -3.39
N PHE A 216 -0.48 0.86 -2.71
CA PHE A 216 0.14 -0.33 -2.15
C PHE A 216 1.18 -0.11 -1.05
N VAL A 217 1.28 1.09 -0.44
CA VAL A 217 2.28 1.38 0.61
C VAL A 217 2.33 0.31 1.70
N PRO A 218 1.22 -0.06 2.38
CA PRO A 218 1.27 -1.07 3.44
C PRO A 218 1.64 -2.46 2.93
N VAL A 219 1.38 -2.74 1.65
CA VAL A 219 1.75 -4.00 1.01
C VAL A 219 3.25 -4.06 0.74
N PHE A 220 3.83 -2.97 0.24
CA PHE A 220 5.29 -2.88 0.05
C PHE A 220 6.04 -2.98 1.37
N GLU A 221 5.54 -2.38 2.44
CA GLU A 221 6.12 -2.54 3.78
C GLU A 221 6.08 -4.00 4.25
N CYS A 222 4.96 -4.71 4.07
CA CYS A 222 4.85 -6.13 4.37
C CYS A 222 5.86 -6.98 3.58
N LEU A 223 6.01 -6.73 2.28
CA LEU A 223 6.93 -7.47 1.43
C LEU A 223 8.39 -7.18 1.78
N ASP A 224 8.71 -5.93 2.12
CA ASP A 224 10.05 -5.54 2.57
C ASP A 224 10.38 -6.19 3.93
N ASP A 225 9.43 -6.23 4.86
CA ASP A 225 9.59 -6.89 6.17
C ASP A 225 9.85 -8.39 6.02
N LEU A 226 9.13 -9.08 5.12
CA LEU A 226 9.33 -10.50 4.80
C LEU A 226 10.69 -10.81 4.18
N THR A 227 11.30 -9.84 3.49
CA THR A 227 12.56 -10.05 2.77
C THR A 227 13.79 -9.62 3.57
N ARG A 228 13.62 -9.14 4.80
CA ARG A 228 14.70 -8.72 5.71
C ARG A 228 15.25 -9.90 6.52
N GLY A 229 16.56 -9.82 6.85
CA GLY A 229 17.22 -10.77 7.73
C GLY A 229 17.53 -12.14 7.11
N GLU A 230 18.00 -13.10 7.92
CA GLU A 230 18.34 -14.47 7.45
C GLU A 230 17.11 -15.25 6.93
N PRO A 231 15.94 -15.21 7.59
CA PRO A 231 14.74 -15.85 7.04
C PRO A 231 14.30 -15.21 5.71
N GLY A 232 14.52 -13.91 5.52
CA GLY A 232 14.13 -13.15 4.34
C GLY A 232 14.81 -13.60 3.04
N VAL A 233 15.96 -14.26 3.11
CA VAL A 233 16.65 -14.79 1.92
C VAL A 233 15.80 -15.82 1.19
N GLU A 234 15.12 -16.71 1.93
CA GLU A 234 14.21 -17.71 1.37
C GLU A 234 12.98 -17.05 0.71
N ALA A 235 12.37 -16.08 1.37
CA ALA A 235 11.26 -15.31 0.82
C ALA A 235 11.67 -14.53 -0.44
N LEU A 236 12.87 -13.91 -0.45
CA LEU A 236 13.41 -13.19 -1.59
C LEU A 236 13.65 -14.12 -2.79
N GLN A 237 14.21 -15.32 -2.58
CA GLN A 237 14.40 -16.30 -3.65
C GLN A 237 13.07 -16.77 -4.24
N LEU A 238 12.10 -17.02 -3.38
CA LEU A 238 10.75 -17.38 -3.81
C LEU A 238 10.10 -16.23 -4.62
N MET A 239 10.23 -15.00 -4.15
CA MET A 239 9.70 -13.81 -4.84
C MET A 239 10.30 -13.63 -6.24
N LYS A 240 11.62 -13.87 -6.41
CA LYS A 240 12.28 -13.85 -7.74
C LYS A 240 11.63 -14.77 -8.74
N THR A 241 11.16 -15.92 -8.29
CA THR A 241 10.58 -16.96 -9.15
C THR A 241 9.09 -16.73 -9.41
N VAL A 242 8.33 -16.33 -8.38
CA VAL A 242 6.86 -16.36 -8.40
C VAL A 242 6.24 -14.97 -8.52
N ALA A 243 6.94 -13.93 -8.06
CA ALA A 243 6.44 -12.56 -8.04
C ALA A 243 7.49 -11.53 -8.52
N PRO A 244 8.07 -11.71 -9.73
CA PRO A 244 9.14 -10.85 -10.23
C PRO A 244 8.71 -9.40 -10.44
N VAL A 245 7.45 -9.12 -10.75
CA VAL A 245 6.94 -7.75 -10.89
C VAL A 245 6.97 -7.02 -9.55
N TRP A 246 6.53 -7.65 -8.46
CA TRP A 246 6.62 -7.08 -7.12
C TRP A 246 8.07 -6.84 -6.69
N LEU A 247 8.96 -7.76 -7.01
CA LEU A 247 10.38 -7.59 -6.70
C LEU A 247 11.01 -6.40 -7.43
N SER A 248 10.63 -6.16 -8.68
CA SER A 248 11.13 -5.00 -9.46
C SER A 248 10.70 -3.66 -8.86
N GLN A 249 9.56 -3.62 -8.15
CA GLN A 249 9.08 -2.44 -7.45
C GLN A 249 9.79 -2.22 -6.09
N LEU A 250 10.19 -3.28 -5.41
CA LEU A 250 10.90 -3.21 -4.13
C LEU A 250 12.37 -2.80 -4.27
N SER A 251 13.02 -3.11 -5.38
CA SER A 251 14.46 -2.87 -5.58
C SER A 251 14.75 -2.35 -7.00
N PRO A 252 14.46 -1.10 -7.29
CA PRO A 252 14.70 -0.53 -8.63
C PRO A 252 16.20 -0.41 -8.99
N ALA A 253 17.13 -0.54 -8.03
CA ALA A 253 18.57 -0.38 -8.20
C ALA A 253 19.34 -1.66 -8.54
N LYS A 254 18.70 -2.83 -8.70
CA LYS A 254 19.38 -4.07 -9.08
C LYS A 254 19.19 -4.35 -10.56
N GLU A 255 20.15 -3.86 -11.37
CA GLU A 255 20.24 -4.05 -12.83
C GLU A 255 20.35 -5.52 -13.29
N ASP A 256 20.48 -6.50 -12.41
CA ASP A 256 20.60 -7.93 -12.73
C ASP A 256 19.28 -8.64 -13.13
N LEU A 257 18.18 -7.93 -13.17
CA LEU A 257 16.89 -8.44 -13.68
C LEU A 257 16.62 -7.96 -15.13
N ALA A 258 17.68 -7.83 -15.92
CA ALA A 258 17.61 -7.49 -17.35
C ALA A 258 16.80 -8.55 -18.13
N GLY A 259 15.50 -8.31 -18.23
CA GLY A 259 14.58 -9.17 -18.99
C GLY A 259 13.11 -8.92 -18.70
N ILE A 260 12.75 -8.35 -17.56
CA ILE A 260 11.36 -8.04 -17.23
C ILE A 260 11.18 -6.53 -17.31
N SER A 261 10.70 -6.06 -18.46
CA SER A 261 10.28 -4.67 -18.59
C SER A 261 9.06 -4.41 -17.70
N ALA A 262 9.05 -3.29 -16.97
CA ALA A 262 7.84 -2.80 -16.30
C ALA A 262 6.64 -2.64 -17.27
N LYS A 263 6.89 -2.72 -18.59
CA LYS A 263 5.90 -2.71 -19.66
C LYS A 263 5.08 -4.00 -19.77
N ASP A 264 5.54 -5.11 -19.18
CA ASP A 264 4.84 -6.41 -19.19
C ASP A 264 3.98 -6.63 -17.93
N ALA A 265 3.94 -5.66 -17.03
CA ALA A 265 3.10 -5.71 -15.85
C ALA A 265 1.63 -5.40 -16.22
N SER A 266 0.70 -6.21 -15.70
CA SER A 266 -0.73 -5.93 -15.71
C SER A 266 -1.25 -5.96 -14.27
N SER A 267 -2.34 -5.25 -13.99
CA SER A 267 -2.98 -5.28 -12.65
C SER A 267 -3.28 -6.70 -12.20
N GLU A 268 -3.72 -7.57 -13.14
CA GLU A 268 -3.98 -8.99 -12.84
C GLU A 268 -2.71 -9.76 -12.54
N ARG A 269 -1.62 -9.50 -13.26
CA ARG A 269 -0.34 -10.13 -13.02
C ARG A 269 0.17 -9.77 -11.63
N LEU A 270 0.07 -8.50 -11.24
CA LEU A 270 0.40 -8.04 -9.89
C LEU A 270 -0.42 -8.78 -8.83
N ARG A 271 -1.76 -8.87 -9.00
CA ARG A 271 -2.64 -9.58 -8.07
C ARG A 271 -2.34 -11.09 -8.03
N ARG A 272 -2.16 -11.73 -9.19
CA ARG A 272 -1.83 -13.16 -9.27
C ARG A 272 -0.46 -13.48 -8.69
N GLU A 273 0.57 -12.69 -9.00
CA GLU A 273 1.90 -12.87 -8.44
C GLU A 273 1.88 -12.71 -6.91
N PHE A 274 1.14 -11.73 -6.41
CA PHE A 274 0.94 -11.53 -4.98
C PHE A 274 0.33 -12.76 -4.30
N VAL A 275 -0.80 -13.24 -4.81
CA VAL A 275 -1.46 -14.41 -4.24
C VAL A 275 -0.60 -15.66 -4.37
N ARG A 276 0.03 -15.91 -5.54
CA ARG A 276 0.94 -17.04 -5.74
C ARG A 276 2.14 -17.01 -4.80
N PHE A 277 2.67 -15.82 -4.53
CA PHE A 277 3.76 -15.66 -3.58
C PHE A 277 3.33 -16.10 -2.17
N PHE A 278 2.19 -15.60 -1.68
CA PHE A 278 1.66 -15.99 -0.38
C PHE A 278 1.21 -17.46 -0.33
N GLN A 279 0.67 -18.01 -1.42
CA GLN A 279 0.38 -19.45 -1.53
C GLN A 279 1.66 -20.28 -1.36
N ALA A 280 2.70 -19.97 -2.13
CA ALA A 280 3.97 -20.67 -2.07
C ALA A 280 4.65 -20.50 -0.71
N LEU A 281 4.70 -19.28 -0.16
CA LEU A 281 5.26 -18.99 1.15
C LEU A 281 4.53 -19.75 2.27
N SER A 282 3.21 -19.86 2.17
CA SER A 282 2.36 -20.58 3.13
C SER A 282 2.59 -22.10 3.13
N THR A 283 3.22 -22.66 2.09
CA THR A 283 3.58 -24.09 2.11
C THR A 283 4.74 -24.38 3.07
N ILE A 284 5.60 -23.40 3.28
CA ILE A 284 6.76 -23.50 4.17
C ILE A 284 6.33 -23.33 5.63
N ARG A 285 5.71 -22.17 5.95
CA ARG A 285 5.24 -21.82 7.31
C ARG A 285 3.92 -21.08 7.22
N PRO A 286 3.07 -21.09 8.26
CA PRO A 286 1.90 -20.21 8.32
C PRO A 286 2.33 -18.75 8.31
N ILE A 287 1.45 -17.88 7.80
CA ILE A 287 1.72 -16.46 7.60
C ILE A 287 0.80 -15.63 8.49
N ILE A 288 1.34 -14.60 9.11
CA ILE A 288 0.57 -13.53 9.75
C ILE A 288 0.90 -12.24 9.01
N MET A 289 -0.11 -11.65 8.39
CA MET A 289 -0.03 -10.34 7.76
C MET A 289 -0.77 -9.34 8.63
N PHE A 290 -0.04 -8.40 9.21
CA PHE A 290 -0.60 -7.35 10.05
C PHE A 290 -0.63 -6.03 9.27
N LEU A 291 -1.83 -5.47 9.10
CA LEU A 291 -2.06 -4.18 8.45
C LEU A 291 -2.67 -3.20 9.45
N ASP A 292 -1.89 -2.18 9.81
CA ASP A 292 -2.29 -1.16 10.77
C ASP A 292 -2.90 0.06 10.07
N ASP A 293 -3.84 0.71 10.74
CA ASP A 293 -4.49 1.95 10.30
C ASP A 293 -5.17 1.89 8.91
N LEU A 294 -5.85 0.78 8.58
CA LEU A 294 -6.53 0.56 7.28
C LEU A 294 -7.64 1.58 6.94
N HIS A 295 -8.03 2.44 7.87
CA HIS A 295 -8.90 3.59 7.57
C HIS A 295 -8.21 4.65 6.69
N TRP A 296 -6.89 4.55 6.48
CA TRP A 296 -6.12 5.37 5.55
C TRP A 296 -5.66 4.62 4.30
N ALA A 297 -6.17 3.39 4.09
CA ALA A 297 -5.80 2.58 2.93
C ALA A 297 -6.26 3.21 1.61
N ASP A 298 -5.41 3.08 0.60
CA ASP A 298 -5.72 3.41 -0.78
C ASP A 298 -6.67 2.37 -1.41
N ALA A 299 -7.33 2.75 -2.50
CA ALA A 299 -8.29 1.89 -3.18
C ALA A 299 -7.63 0.63 -3.77
N SER A 300 -6.42 0.78 -4.31
CA SER A 300 -5.67 -0.32 -4.92
C SER A 300 -5.24 -1.36 -3.88
N THR A 301 -4.84 -0.93 -2.68
CA THR A 301 -4.60 -1.83 -1.54
C THR A 301 -5.87 -2.59 -1.15
N CYS A 302 -7.00 -1.89 -1.04
CA CYS A 302 -8.29 -2.52 -0.70
C CYS A 302 -8.72 -3.57 -1.74
N ASP A 303 -8.56 -3.28 -3.02
CA ASP A 303 -8.82 -4.20 -4.12
C ASP A 303 -7.92 -5.44 -4.07
N LEU A 304 -6.63 -5.26 -3.75
CA LEU A 304 -5.70 -6.38 -3.60
C LEU A 304 -6.08 -7.27 -2.41
N LEU A 305 -6.52 -6.68 -1.29
CA LEU A 305 -7.02 -7.42 -0.12
C LEU A 305 -8.32 -8.17 -0.43
N ALA A 306 -9.22 -7.60 -1.22
CA ALA A 306 -10.41 -8.28 -1.69
C ALA A 306 -10.07 -9.51 -2.53
N TYR A 307 -9.10 -9.36 -3.45
CA TYR A 307 -8.63 -10.45 -4.28
C TYR A 307 -7.94 -11.55 -3.46
N LEU A 308 -7.03 -11.19 -2.54
CA LEU A 308 -6.41 -12.13 -1.61
C LEU A 308 -7.48 -12.86 -0.78
N GLY A 309 -8.46 -12.13 -0.25
CA GLY A 309 -9.56 -12.69 0.54
C GLY A 309 -10.36 -13.75 -0.20
N SER A 310 -10.62 -13.55 -1.50
CA SER A 310 -11.31 -14.53 -2.34
C SER A 310 -10.52 -15.85 -2.55
N GLN A 311 -9.21 -15.82 -2.34
CA GLN A 311 -8.29 -16.95 -2.55
C GLN A 311 -7.77 -17.58 -1.23
N MET A 312 -8.25 -17.11 -0.08
CA MET A 312 -7.77 -17.57 1.24
C MET A 312 -8.00 -19.06 1.54
N LYS A 313 -8.88 -19.73 0.80
CA LYS A 313 -9.19 -21.16 1.03
C LYS A 313 -7.95 -22.06 0.98
N ASP A 314 -6.98 -21.72 0.15
CA ASP A 314 -5.79 -22.52 -0.11
C ASP A 314 -4.52 -21.97 0.53
N ILE A 315 -4.61 -20.90 1.33
CA ILE A 315 -3.47 -20.21 1.94
C ILE A 315 -3.54 -20.37 3.46
N ARG A 316 -2.42 -20.71 4.11
CA ARG A 316 -2.31 -20.69 5.57
C ARG A 316 -1.94 -19.28 6.03
N ILE A 317 -2.88 -18.36 6.02
CA ILE A 317 -2.67 -16.95 6.35
C ILE A 317 -3.70 -16.46 7.36
N LEU A 318 -3.21 -15.74 8.36
CA LEU A 318 -4.02 -14.85 9.19
C LEU A 318 -3.74 -13.41 8.79
N LEU A 319 -4.75 -12.74 8.23
CA LEU A 319 -4.72 -11.31 7.95
C LEU A 319 -5.34 -10.57 9.13
N ILE A 320 -4.57 -9.72 9.80
CA ILE A 320 -5.04 -8.87 10.89
C ILE A 320 -5.11 -7.44 10.38
N ALA A 321 -6.30 -6.85 10.42
CA ALA A 321 -6.60 -5.52 9.90
C ALA A 321 -7.10 -4.60 11.01
N VAL A 322 -6.36 -3.55 11.31
CA VAL A 322 -6.71 -2.56 12.33
C VAL A 322 -7.29 -1.31 11.70
N TYR A 323 -8.42 -0.84 12.22
CA TYR A 323 -9.06 0.37 11.69
C TYR A 323 -9.90 1.10 12.76
N ARG A 324 -10.28 2.37 12.45
CA ARG A 324 -11.22 3.18 13.22
C ARG A 324 -12.59 3.16 12.56
N PRO A 325 -13.66 2.70 13.25
CA PRO A 325 -14.99 2.64 12.66
C PRO A 325 -15.53 4.01 12.21
N SER A 326 -15.24 5.07 12.95
CA SER A 326 -15.66 6.44 12.65
C SER A 326 -15.11 6.97 11.32
N GLU A 327 -13.93 6.49 10.87
CA GLU A 327 -13.26 6.90 9.65
C GLU A 327 -13.55 5.95 8.45
N VAL A 328 -14.12 4.76 8.71
CA VAL A 328 -14.51 3.77 7.68
C VAL A 328 -16.02 3.77 7.50
N SER A 329 -16.55 4.80 6.84
CA SER A 329 -17.97 4.97 6.59
C SER A 329 -18.26 5.35 5.13
N GLY A 330 -19.49 5.14 4.69
CA GLY A 330 -19.99 5.58 3.39
C GLY A 330 -19.22 5.05 2.18
N THR A 331 -18.37 5.89 1.59
CA THR A 331 -17.62 5.60 0.36
C THR A 331 -16.22 5.02 0.58
N HIS A 332 -15.86 4.67 1.83
CA HIS A 332 -14.52 4.17 2.11
C HIS A 332 -14.26 2.81 1.43
N PRO A 333 -13.15 2.62 0.67
CA PRO A 333 -12.93 1.43 -0.17
C PRO A 333 -12.79 0.12 0.63
N PHE A 334 -12.38 0.19 1.90
CA PHE A 334 -12.27 -0.98 2.77
C PHE A 334 -13.63 -1.55 3.23
N LEU A 335 -14.68 -0.71 3.29
CA LEU A 335 -15.98 -1.14 3.81
C LEU A 335 -16.62 -2.28 2.99
N PRO A 336 -16.73 -2.18 1.64
CA PRO A 336 -17.28 -3.27 0.83
C PRO A 336 -16.44 -4.55 0.90
N VAL A 337 -15.10 -4.44 1.02
CA VAL A 337 -14.20 -5.59 1.14
C VAL A 337 -14.50 -6.36 2.44
N ARG A 338 -14.51 -5.65 3.56
CA ARG A 338 -14.82 -6.23 4.87
C ARG A 338 -16.17 -6.94 4.88
N LEU A 339 -17.24 -6.24 4.41
CA LEU A 339 -18.58 -6.80 4.37
C LEU A 339 -18.71 -8.03 3.44
N ALA A 340 -17.94 -8.08 2.35
CA ALA A 340 -17.92 -9.23 1.46
C ALA A 340 -17.27 -10.45 2.14
N LEU A 341 -16.16 -10.26 2.85
CA LEU A 341 -15.44 -11.33 3.55
C LEU A 341 -16.18 -11.79 4.82
N GLU A 342 -16.90 -10.89 5.53
CA GLU A 342 -17.79 -11.27 6.63
C GLU A 342 -18.93 -12.19 6.15
N ARG A 343 -19.56 -11.88 5.01
CA ARG A 343 -20.61 -12.72 4.41
C ARG A 343 -20.13 -14.10 3.98
N GLN A 344 -18.85 -14.25 3.68
CA GLN A 344 -18.23 -15.53 3.31
C GLN A 344 -17.71 -16.32 4.52
N ASP A 345 -17.95 -15.86 5.75
CA ASP A 345 -17.41 -16.43 6.99
C ASP A 345 -15.87 -16.55 7.01
N VAL A 346 -15.18 -15.68 6.27
CA VAL A 346 -13.73 -15.61 6.23
C VAL A 346 -13.18 -14.56 7.20
N CYS A 347 -13.99 -13.53 7.54
CA CYS A 347 -13.62 -12.40 8.37
C CYS A 347 -14.36 -12.39 9.71
N ALA A 348 -13.61 -12.33 10.82
CA ALA A 348 -14.12 -12.10 12.16
C ALA A 348 -13.86 -10.66 12.60
N LYS A 349 -14.79 -10.05 13.34
CA LYS A 349 -14.68 -8.70 13.85
C LYS A 349 -14.49 -8.71 15.37
N ILE A 350 -13.41 -8.06 15.83
CA ILE A 350 -13.14 -7.78 17.25
C ILE A 350 -13.31 -6.27 17.46
N VAL A 351 -14.11 -5.88 18.45
CA VAL A 351 -14.28 -4.46 18.80
C VAL A 351 -13.67 -4.24 20.16
N LEU A 352 -12.75 -3.28 20.25
CA LEU A 352 -12.15 -2.87 21.52
C LEU A 352 -12.95 -1.71 22.11
N GLU A 353 -13.36 -1.89 23.35
CA GLU A 353 -14.03 -0.86 24.14
C GLU A 353 -13.07 -0.19 25.12
N CYS A 354 -13.45 0.92 25.75
CA CYS A 354 -12.67 1.58 26.78
C CYS A 354 -12.46 0.64 27.99
N LEU A 355 -11.36 0.82 28.72
CA LEU A 355 -11.06 0.04 29.92
C LEU A 355 -12.06 0.38 31.02
N THR A 356 -12.52 -0.65 31.70
CA THR A 356 -13.35 -0.47 32.91
C THR A 356 -12.51 -0.02 34.10
N THR A 357 -13.13 0.48 35.13
CA THR A 357 -12.44 0.82 36.41
C THR A 357 -11.70 -0.40 36.97
N GLY A 358 -12.26 -1.62 36.84
CA GLY A 358 -11.59 -2.85 37.26
C GLY A 358 -10.36 -3.20 36.45
N ASP A 359 -10.36 -2.93 35.13
CA ASP A 359 -9.18 -3.11 34.28
C ASP A 359 -8.08 -2.13 34.67
N ILE A 360 -8.45 -0.87 34.98
CA ILE A 360 -7.50 0.14 35.43
C ILE A 360 -6.89 -0.25 36.77
N GLU A 361 -7.68 -0.78 37.70
CA GLU A 361 -7.17 -1.29 39.00
C GLU A 361 -6.19 -2.45 38.76
N CYS A 362 -6.51 -3.37 37.86
CA CYS A 362 -5.61 -4.46 37.50
C CYS A 362 -4.31 -3.93 36.87
N TYR A 363 -4.41 -2.92 36.01
CA TYR A 363 -3.24 -2.28 35.38
C TYR A 363 -2.36 -1.58 36.43
N LEU A 364 -2.96 -0.86 37.41
CA LEU A 364 -2.22 -0.22 38.49
C LEU A 364 -1.45 -1.26 39.35
N LYS A 365 -2.08 -2.40 39.66
CA LYS A 365 -1.42 -3.50 40.37
C LYS A 365 -0.26 -4.13 39.56
N CYS A 366 -0.44 -4.28 38.27
CA CYS A 366 0.60 -4.84 37.39
C CYS A 366 1.79 -3.88 37.22
N ARG A 367 1.53 -2.59 37.07
CA ARG A 367 2.53 -1.57 36.77
C ARG A 367 3.29 -1.15 38.02
N PHE A 368 2.61 -1.06 39.14
CA PHE A 368 3.13 -0.64 40.44
C PHE A 368 2.97 -1.79 41.46
N PRO A 369 3.75 -2.86 41.30
CA PRO A 369 3.71 -3.97 42.24
C PRO A 369 4.09 -3.46 43.61
N THR A 370 3.45 -3.91 44.68
CA THR A 370 3.57 -3.39 46.02
C THR A 370 3.19 -1.91 46.13
N ASN A 371 1.87 -1.61 46.04
CA ASN A 371 1.36 -0.25 46.17
C ASN A 371 0.31 -0.15 47.31
N GLU A 372 0.20 1.01 47.88
CA GLU A 372 -0.85 1.40 48.87
C GLU A 372 -1.73 2.52 48.26
N PHE A 373 -2.24 2.31 47.06
CA PHE A 373 -3.12 3.28 46.43
C PHE A 373 -4.53 3.22 47.01
N PRO A 374 -5.18 4.39 47.27
CA PRO A 374 -6.60 4.46 47.60
C PRO A 374 -7.46 3.81 46.51
N ALA A 375 -8.53 3.11 46.94
CA ALA A 375 -9.46 2.45 46.00
C ALA A 375 -10.09 3.44 45.00
N GLU A 376 -10.24 4.69 45.40
CA GLU A 376 -10.79 5.79 44.58
C GLU A 376 -9.87 6.23 43.42
N LEU A 377 -8.57 5.89 43.46
CA LEU A 377 -7.61 6.31 42.43
C LEU A 377 -7.99 5.74 41.05
N ALA A 378 -8.38 4.45 40.98
CA ALA A 378 -8.77 3.83 39.70
C ALA A 378 -10.02 4.51 39.11
N GLY A 379 -10.98 4.88 39.96
CA GLY A 379 -12.17 5.63 39.60
C GLY A 379 -11.83 7.03 39.08
N ALA A 380 -10.92 7.75 39.76
CA ALA A 380 -10.47 9.08 39.32
C ALA A 380 -9.72 9.04 37.98
N VAL A 381 -8.88 8.02 37.78
CA VAL A 381 -8.19 7.80 36.49
C VAL A 381 -9.21 7.50 35.42
N HIS A 382 -10.18 6.63 35.67
CA HIS A 382 -11.23 6.31 34.69
C HIS A 382 -12.04 7.56 34.31
N GLU A 383 -12.47 8.35 35.27
CA GLU A 383 -13.26 9.57 35.04
C GLU A 383 -12.53 10.59 34.16
N ARG A 384 -11.18 10.76 34.35
CA ARG A 384 -10.39 11.73 33.62
C ARG A 384 -9.95 11.25 32.24
N THR A 385 -9.87 9.95 32.02
CA THR A 385 -9.38 9.35 30.77
C THR A 385 -10.47 8.64 29.98
N GLU A 386 -11.70 8.62 30.51
CA GLU A 386 -12.82 7.87 29.94
C GLU A 386 -12.48 6.38 29.68
N GLY A 387 -11.53 5.86 30.46
CA GLY A 387 -11.01 4.51 30.29
C GLY A 387 -10.14 4.30 29.06
N ASN A 388 -9.72 5.37 28.36
CA ASN A 388 -8.80 5.24 27.21
C ASN A 388 -7.37 4.90 27.69
N PRO A 389 -6.79 3.76 27.24
CA PRO A 389 -5.49 3.29 27.71
C PRO A 389 -4.32 4.24 27.47
N LEU A 390 -4.35 5.00 26.36
CA LEU A 390 -3.30 5.97 26.03
C LEU A 390 -3.26 7.06 27.08
N PHE A 391 -4.40 7.70 27.31
CA PHE A 391 -4.51 8.82 28.27
C PHE A 391 -4.31 8.35 29.69
N MET A 392 -4.75 7.14 30.04
CA MET A 392 -4.45 6.51 31.31
C MET A 392 -2.94 6.39 31.55
N LYS A 393 -2.19 5.88 30.55
CA LYS A 393 -0.74 5.79 30.64
C LYS A 393 -0.08 7.14 30.80
N ASP A 394 -0.54 8.14 30.04
CA ASP A 394 0.00 9.49 30.05
C ASP A 394 -0.28 10.19 31.38
N MET A 395 -1.48 10.07 31.90
CA MET A 395 -1.83 10.54 33.23
C MET A 395 -0.96 9.93 34.33
N LEU A 396 -0.80 8.61 34.31
CA LEU A 396 0.03 7.93 35.31
C LEU A 396 1.52 8.32 35.19
N ASN A 397 2.04 8.50 33.94
CA ASN A 397 3.39 9.02 33.71
C ASN A 397 3.54 10.42 34.31
N PHE A 398 2.59 11.31 34.06
CA PHE A 398 2.57 12.67 34.60
C PHE A 398 2.60 12.65 36.13
N LEU A 399 1.82 11.80 36.78
CA LEU A 399 1.80 11.68 38.24
C LEU A 399 3.16 11.18 38.80
N VAL A 400 3.85 10.30 38.08
CA VAL A 400 5.21 9.84 38.41
C VAL A 400 6.24 10.95 38.22
N ASP A 401 6.19 11.65 37.09
CA ASP A 401 7.13 12.75 36.76
C ASP A 401 7.02 13.93 37.71
N LYS A 402 5.80 14.22 38.21
CA LYS A 402 5.55 15.25 39.21
C LYS A 402 5.82 14.79 40.64
N GLN A 403 6.33 13.56 40.81
CA GLN A 403 6.58 12.96 42.12
C GLN A 403 5.33 12.90 43.03
N ILE A 404 4.15 12.80 42.47
CA ILE A 404 2.88 12.56 43.15
C ILE A 404 2.74 11.06 43.42
N LEU A 405 3.11 10.22 42.45
CA LEU A 405 3.31 8.78 42.64
C LEU A 405 4.79 8.53 42.90
N VAL A 406 5.14 8.06 44.08
CA VAL A 406 6.54 7.84 44.48
C VAL A 406 6.75 6.45 45.03
N ALA A 407 7.91 5.87 44.75
CA ALA A 407 8.34 4.63 45.42
C ALA A 407 9.24 4.99 46.60
N GLN A 408 8.80 4.69 47.83
CA GLN A 408 9.59 4.79 49.04
C GLN A 408 9.81 3.41 49.61
N GLU A 409 11.06 3.01 49.83
CA GLU A 409 11.45 1.69 50.39
C GLU A 409 10.85 0.49 49.62
N GLY A 410 10.61 0.63 48.29
CA GLY A 410 10.01 -0.40 47.46
C GLY A 410 8.48 -0.43 47.43
N LEU A 411 7.82 0.49 48.16
CA LEU A 411 6.37 0.64 48.24
C LEU A 411 5.95 1.89 47.47
N TRP A 412 4.98 1.74 46.55
CA TRP A 412 4.41 2.85 45.79
C TRP A 412 3.31 3.53 46.64
N GLN A 413 3.42 4.83 46.81
CA GLN A 413 2.48 5.64 47.57
C GLN A 413 2.06 6.88 46.80
N LEU A 414 0.85 7.38 47.16
CA LEU A 414 0.29 8.62 46.63
C LEU A 414 0.56 9.74 47.64
N ARG A 415 1.19 10.86 47.18
CA ARG A 415 1.50 12.01 48.07
C ARG A 415 0.40 13.05 48.15
N LEU A 416 -0.52 13.07 47.21
CA LEU A 416 -1.66 14.01 47.20
C LEU A 416 -2.97 13.26 47.36
N ASP A 417 -4.00 13.96 47.85
CA ASP A 417 -5.33 13.39 47.88
C ASP A 417 -5.90 13.21 46.46
N VAL A 418 -6.75 12.22 46.30
CA VAL A 418 -7.41 11.91 45.00
C VAL A 418 -8.25 13.10 44.49
N ALA A 419 -8.85 13.90 45.42
CA ALA A 419 -9.59 15.10 45.07
C ALA A 419 -8.69 16.20 44.45
N GLU A 420 -7.46 16.35 44.97
CA GLU A 420 -6.46 17.30 44.42
C GLU A 420 -6.00 16.85 43.04
N ILE A 421 -5.77 15.56 42.86
CA ILE A 421 -5.40 14.99 41.53
C ILE A 421 -6.50 15.27 40.50
N ARG A 422 -7.76 15.11 40.87
CA ARG A 422 -8.90 15.44 39.98
C ARG A 422 -8.89 16.91 39.56
N SER A 423 -8.49 17.83 40.44
CA SER A 423 -8.46 19.26 40.13
C SER A 423 -7.27 19.68 39.25
N MET A 424 -6.15 18.95 39.35
CA MET A 424 -4.91 19.24 38.62
C MET A 424 -4.92 18.78 37.15
N ILE A 425 -5.71 17.78 36.83
CA ILE A 425 -5.68 17.14 35.51
C ILE A 425 -6.83 17.67 34.67
N PRO A 426 -6.57 18.24 33.46
CA PRO A 426 -7.61 18.72 32.58
C PRO A 426 -8.58 17.59 32.15
N THR A 427 -9.83 17.97 31.91
CA THR A 427 -10.82 17.10 31.29
C THR A 427 -10.74 17.27 29.80
N GLY A 428 -9.93 16.45 29.12
CA GLY A 428 -9.83 16.49 27.67
C GLY A 428 -8.50 16.03 27.14
N THR A 429 -8.55 15.32 26.01
CA THR A 429 -7.38 14.70 25.38
C THR A 429 -6.40 15.72 24.81
N GLU A 430 -6.93 16.80 24.21
CA GLU A 430 -6.11 17.86 23.63
C GLU A 430 -5.33 18.65 24.68
N ASP A 431 -5.97 18.97 25.79
CA ASP A 431 -5.34 19.75 26.86
C ASP A 431 -4.25 18.96 27.59
N MET A 432 -4.43 17.64 27.73
CA MET A 432 -3.38 16.75 28.26
C MET A 432 -2.17 16.69 27.34
N ILE A 433 -2.38 16.59 26.03
CA ILE A 433 -1.30 16.56 25.05
C ILE A 433 -0.56 17.91 25.04
N ARG A 434 -1.27 19.02 25.07
CA ARG A 434 -0.68 20.38 25.16
C ARG A 434 0.15 20.53 26.43
N MET A 435 -0.38 20.14 27.57
CA MET A 435 0.35 20.18 28.84
C MET A 435 1.66 19.39 28.82
N GLN A 436 1.70 18.26 28.10
CA GLN A 436 2.96 17.49 27.92
C GLN A 436 3.92 18.19 26.97
N ILE A 437 3.41 18.74 25.84
CA ILE A 437 4.24 19.48 24.86
C ILE A 437 4.85 20.73 25.50
N ASP A 438 4.15 21.41 26.39
CA ASP A 438 4.63 22.62 27.08
C ASP A 438 5.76 22.35 28.07
N GLN A 439 6.02 21.11 28.45
CA GLN A 439 7.16 20.72 29.31
C GLN A 439 8.46 20.53 28.53
N PHE A 440 8.44 20.53 27.20
CA PHE A 440 9.66 20.38 26.41
C PHE A 440 10.48 21.66 26.37
N SER A 441 11.79 21.52 26.29
CA SER A 441 12.67 22.63 25.95
C SER A 441 12.35 23.17 24.54
N ASP A 442 12.65 24.43 24.27
CA ASP A 442 12.44 25.01 22.95
C ASP A 442 13.15 24.22 21.84
N MET A 443 14.31 23.63 22.13
CA MET A 443 15.06 22.84 21.19
C MET A 443 14.38 21.49 20.93
N ASP A 444 13.91 20.78 21.96
CA ASP A 444 13.19 19.51 21.81
C ASP A 444 11.88 19.72 21.06
N ARG A 445 11.17 20.81 21.35
CA ARG A 445 9.96 21.22 20.61
C ARG A 445 10.27 21.46 19.13
N ARG A 446 11.39 22.14 18.80
CA ARG A 446 11.81 22.36 17.39
C ARG A 446 12.14 21.06 16.68
N ILE A 447 12.81 20.11 17.34
CA ILE A 447 13.12 18.78 16.83
C ILE A 447 11.82 18.03 16.54
N LEU A 448 10.92 17.93 17.53
CA LEU A 448 9.64 17.24 17.40
C LEU A 448 8.70 17.87 16.37
N GLN A 449 8.68 19.21 16.27
CA GLN A 449 7.94 19.91 15.22
C GLN A 449 8.49 19.64 13.82
N SER A 450 9.82 19.49 13.67
CA SER A 450 10.44 19.11 12.38
C SER A 450 10.18 17.64 12.05
N ALA A 451 10.17 16.77 13.06
CA ALA A 451 9.73 15.40 12.96
C ALA A 451 8.25 15.30 12.53
N ALA A 452 7.36 16.10 13.13
CA ALA A 452 5.93 16.11 12.82
C ALA A 452 5.62 16.50 11.37
N VAL A 453 6.48 17.31 10.74
CA VAL A 453 6.40 17.64 9.30
C VAL A 453 6.76 16.46 8.42
N GLN A 454 7.63 15.55 8.86
CA GLN A 454 7.91 14.31 8.14
C GLN A 454 6.74 13.30 8.24
N GLY A 455 5.99 13.32 9.32
CA GLY A 455 4.85 12.44 9.57
C GLY A 455 4.94 11.74 10.92
N ILE A 456 4.21 10.64 11.08
CA ILE A 456 4.24 9.83 12.30
C ILE A 456 5.58 9.10 12.47
N GLU A 457 6.20 8.69 11.35
CA GLU A 457 7.57 8.19 11.29
C GLU A 457 8.47 9.23 10.68
N PHE A 458 9.70 9.30 11.16
CA PHE A 458 10.66 10.29 10.73
C PHE A 458 12.09 9.80 10.90
N ASP A 459 12.98 10.37 10.12
CA ASP A 459 14.41 10.04 10.08
C ASP A 459 15.23 11.13 10.77
N SER A 460 16.17 10.74 11.65
CA SER A 460 17.06 11.67 12.36
C SER A 460 17.91 12.51 11.42
N ALA A 461 18.42 11.91 10.33
CA ALA A 461 19.25 12.61 9.34
C ALA A 461 18.51 13.77 8.66
N ILE A 462 17.19 13.64 8.43
CA ILE A 462 16.39 14.74 7.86
C ILE A 462 16.26 15.89 8.86
N ILE A 463 16.02 15.58 10.15
CA ILE A 463 15.95 16.61 11.20
C ILE A 463 17.27 17.38 11.29
N CYS A 464 18.42 16.68 11.26
CA CYS A 464 19.75 17.29 11.29
C CYS A 464 19.92 18.31 10.15
N ARG A 465 19.51 17.96 8.93
CA ARG A 465 19.57 18.87 7.77
C ARG A 465 18.61 20.05 7.90
N VAL A 466 17.35 19.78 8.27
CA VAL A 466 16.31 20.83 8.41
C VAL A 466 16.65 21.86 9.49
N LEU A 467 17.30 21.44 10.58
CA LEU A 467 17.67 22.32 11.69
C LEU A 467 19.13 22.77 11.67
N ALA A 468 19.94 22.27 10.70
CA ALA A 468 21.38 22.49 10.61
C ALA A 468 22.11 22.13 11.94
N MET A 469 21.76 20.96 12.53
CA MET A 469 22.31 20.45 13.78
C MET A 469 23.20 19.24 13.54
N GLU A 470 24.15 19.03 14.46
CA GLU A 470 25.01 17.83 14.46
C GLU A 470 24.19 16.58 14.75
N VAL A 471 24.54 15.46 14.05
CA VAL A 471 23.82 14.17 14.16
C VAL A 471 23.80 13.68 15.61
N GLY A 472 24.92 13.73 16.29
CA GLY A 472 25.06 13.27 17.67
C GLY A 472 24.16 14.02 18.66
N GLU A 473 24.00 15.33 18.47
CA GLU A 473 23.14 16.15 19.33
C GLU A 473 21.66 15.80 19.15
N VAL A 474 21.20 15.65 17.89
CA VAL A 474 19.81 15.30 17.59
C VAL A 474 19.48 13.90 18.12
N GLU A 475 20.36 12.92 17.89
CA GLU A 475 20.15 11.54 18.34
C GLU A 475 20.15 11.40 19.87
N GLU A 476 21.03 12.14 20.57
CA GLU A 476 21.03 12.11 22.03
C GLU A 476 19.74 12.72 22.61
N ARG A 477 19.24 13.82 22.02
CA ARG A 477 17.95 14.40 22.42
C ARG A 477 16.78 13.46 22.12
N LEU A 478 16.75 12.83 20.95
CA LEU A 478 15.72 11.85 20.61
C LEU A 478 15.75 10.63 21.53
N ARG A 479 16.95 10.20 21.96
CA ARG A 479 17.11 9.13 22.95
C ARG A 479 16.56 9.51 24.33
N VAL A 480 16.72 10.77 24.76
CA VAL A 480 16.11 11.28 25.99
C VAL A 480 14.58 11.32 25.86
N LEU A 481 14.08 11.80 24.71
CA LEU A 481 12.64 11.84 24.42
C LEU A 481 12.03 10.41 24.36
N GLU A 482 12.78 9.42 23.94
CA GLU A 482 12.37 8.03 23.97
C GLU A 482 12.37 7.44 25.38
N ARG A 483 13.50 7.53 26.10
CA ARG A 483 13.69 6.83 27.38
C ARG A 483 12.98 7.50 28.55
N VAL A 484 13.04 8.83 28.62
CA VAL A 484 12.54 9.61 29.75
C VAL A 484 11.10 10.04 29.50
N ARG A 485 10.84 10.63 28.36
CA ARG A 485 9.55 11.23 28.03
C ARG A 485 8.59 10.26 27.33
N ARG A 486 9.09 9.16 26.75
CA ARG A 486 8.31 8.15 26.02
C ARG A 486 7.41 8.75 24.93
N PHE A 487 7.92 9.78 24.24
CA PHE A 487 7.17 10.53 23.23
C PHE A 487 7.42 10.00 21.83
N VAL A 488 8.59 9.43 21.61
CA VAL A 488 9.01 8.78 20.37
C VAL A 488 9.60 7.41 20.66
N HIS A 489 9.68 6.56 19.66
CA HIS A 489 10.26 5.23 19.74
C HIS A 489 11.17 4.98 18.55
N ALA A 490 12.38 4.44 18.78
CA ALA A 490 13.32 4.10 17.71
C ALA A 490 12.87 2.80 17.03
N LEU A 491 12.71 2.82 15.71
CA LEU A 491 12.32 1.66 14.90
C LEU A 491 13.54 0.87 14.42
N GLY A 492 14.69 1.53 14.24
CA GLY A 492 15.91 0.90 13.76
C GLY A 492 16.79 1.81 12.93
N GLU A 493 17.83 1.21 12.38
CA GLU A 493 18.83 1.89 11.56
C GLU A 493 18.39 1.87 10.08
N ARG A 494 18.60 3.00 9.39
CA ARG A 494 18.36 3.16 7.95
C ARG A 494 19.57 3.76 7.28
N THR A 495 19.94 3.26 6.11
CA THR A 495 20.96 3.86 5.26
C THR A 495 20.29 4.38 4.00
N PHE A 496 20.45 5.67 3.72
CA PHE A 496 19.97 6.29 2.49
C PHE A 496 20.84 5.92 1.28
N PRO A 497 20.35 6.09 0.04
CA PRO A 497 21.12 5.82 -1.18
C PRO A 497 22.46 6.56 -1.28
N ASP A 498 22.54 7.79 -0.73
CA ASP A 498 23.78 8.57 -0.63
C ASP A 498 24.76 8.06 0.45
N ARG A 499 24.44 6.91 1.09
CA ARG A 499 25.15 6.29 2.21
C ARG A 499 25.06 7.06 3.54
N THR A 500 24.21 8.07 3.65
CA THR A 500 23.94 8.72 4.92
C THR A 500 23.23 7.74 5.87
N PHE A 501 23.80 7.59 7.07
CA PHE A 501 23.23 6.79 8.13
C PHE A 501 22.20 7.60 8.91
N SER A 502 21.07 6.98 9.26
CA SER A 502 19.97 7.59 10.02
C SER A 502 19.35 6.58 10.97
N ILE A 503 18.82 7.05 12.07
CA ILE A 503 17.91 6.25 12.90
C ILE A 503 16.50 6.71 12.59
N ARG A 504 15.64 5.73 12.26
CA ARG A 504 14.21 5.97 12.05
C ARG A 504 13.48 5.89 13.37
N TYR A 505 12.67 6.90 13.64
CA TYR A 505 11.84 7.02 14.85
C TYR A 505 10.37 7.10 14.47
N ARG A 506 9.51 6.84 15.46
CA ARG A 506 8.05 6.99 15.36
C ARG A 506 7.53 7.74 16.58
N PHE A 507 6.56 8.62 16.38
CA PHE A 507 5.77 9.14 17.51
C PHE A 507 4.99 7.99 18.15
N VAL A 508 4.92 7.96 19.47
CA VAL A 508 4.17 6.92 20.22
C VAL A 508 2.69 6.94 19.83
N HIS A 509 2.15 8.11 19.48
CA HIS A 509 0.79 8.23 18.97
C HIS A 509 0.65 9.39 17.97
N VAL A 510 -0.28 9.25 17.00
CA VAL A 510 -0.56 10.26 15.98
C VAL A 510 -1.04 11.59 16.56
N PHE A 511 -1.71 11.58 17.70
CA PHE A 511 -2.15 12.81 18.36
C PHE A 511 -0.98 13.75 18.72
N TYR A 512 0.15 13.21 19.13
CA TYR A 512 1.35 14.02 19.41
C TYR A 512 1.91 14.66 18.14
N GLN A 513 1.96 13.89 17.07
CA GLN A 513 2.39 14.41 15.77
C GLN A 513 1.44 15.50 15.27
N ASN A 514 0.13 15.28 15.32
CA ASN A 514 -0.88 16.23 14.87
C ASN A 514 -0.86 17.52 15.70
N ALA A 515 -0.75 17.42 17.03
CA ALA A 515 -0.66 18.58 17.90
C ALA A 515 0.59 19.43 17.62
N LEU A 516 1.77 18.79 17.48
CA LEU A 516 3.02 19.48 17.14
C LEU A 516 3.01 20.08 15.75
N TYR A 517 2.34 19.44 14.80
CA TYR A 517 2.17 19.96 13.44
C TYR A 517 1.19 21.15 13.41
N ALA A 518 0.09 21.07 14.18
CA ALA A 518 -0.89 22.15 14.31
C ALA A 518 -0.32 23.39 15.01
N ASP A 519 0.58 23.20 15.99
CA ASP A 519 1.28 24.28 16.72
C ASP A 519 2.22 25.12 15.82
N LEU A 520 2.59 24.60 14.64
CA LEU A 520 3.39 25.33 13.67
C LEU A 520 2.57 26.44 12.97
N VAL A 521 3.02 27.68 13.10
CA VAL A 521 2.46 28.78 12.30
C VAL A 521 2.62 28.49 10.80
N PRO A 522 1.66 28.91 9.94
CA PRO A 522 1.63 28.54 8.52
C PRO A 522 2.93 28.81 7.76
N THR A 523 3.61 29.91 8.05
CA THR A 523 4.89 30.28 7.40
C THR A 523 6.02 29.34 7.77
N ARG A 524 6.14 28.96 9.06
CA ARG A 524 7.14 27.97 9.52
C ARG A 524 6.83 26.57 9.02
N ARG A 525 5.55 26.23 8.94
CA ARG A 525 5.10 24.94 8.37
C ARG A 525 5.54 24.84 6.93
N ALA A 526 5.27 25.88 6.11
CA ALA A 526 5.69 25.91 4.71
C ALA A 526 7.22 25.82 4.56
N ALA A 527 7.98 26.60 5.30
CA ALA A 527 9.45 26.57 5.24
C ALA A 527 10.03 25.21 5.64
N ARG A 528 9.49 24.57 6.69
CA ARG A 528 9.94 23.24 7.10
C ARG A 528 9.55 22.16 6.10
N SER A 529 8.36 22.26 5.49
CA SER A 529 7.93 21.31 4.45
C SER A 529 8.87 21.35 3.24
N LEU A 530 9.30 22.56 2.82
CA LEU A 530 10.30 22.71 1.77
C LEU A 530 11.65 22.08 2.16
N ALA A 531 12.15 22.39 3.35
CA ALA A 531 13.43 21.85 3.83
C ALA A 531 13.41 20.31 3.97
N VAL A 532 12.29 19.73 4.41
CA VAL A 532 12.11 18.26 4.46
C VAL A 532 12.10 17.69 3.05
N ALA A 533 11.35 18.28 2.10
CA ALA A 533 11.30 17.82 0.72
C ALA A 533 12.69 17.83 0.04
N GLU A 534 13.43 18.94 0.21
CA GLU A 534 14.80 19.08 -0.31
C GLU A 534 15.77 18.08 0.33
N SER A 535 15.63 17.83 1.64
CA SER A 535 16.43 16.83 2.34
C SER A 535 16.15 15.42 1.84
N LEU A 536 14.88 15.06 1.62
CA LEU A 536 14.49 13.77 1.05
C LEU A 536 15.07 13.56 -0.35
N ILE A 537 14.98 14.55 -1.22
CA ILE A 537 15.55 14.48 -2.57
C ILE A 537 17.07 14.30 -2.51
N SER A 538 17.76 15.08 -1.65
CA SER A 538 19.23 15.03 -1.58
C SER A 538 19.75 13.72 -0.98
N LEU A 539 19.03 13.09 -0.05
CA LEU A 539 19.37 11.82 0.59
C LEU A 539 18.98 10.61 -0.27
N GLY A 540 17.83 10.72 -0.94
CA GLY A 540 17.22 9.65 -1.72
C GLY A 540 17.79 9.49 -3.14
N GLY A 541 18.55 10.46 -3.63
CA GLY A 541 18.96 10.50 -5.04
C GLY A 541 17.76 10.75 -5.96
N ASP A 542 17.76 10.17 -7.16
CA ASP A 542 16.60 10.20 -8.04
C ASP A 542 15.49 9.37 -7.33
N THR A 543 14.59 10.11 -6.68
CA THR A 543 13.57 9.56 -5.79
C THR A 543 12.80 8.45 -6.51
N GLY A 544 12.88 7.23 -5.98
CA GLY A 544 12.10 6.12 -6.51
C GLY A 544 10.61 6.48 -6.56
N PRO A 545 9.84 5.74 -7.37
CA PRO A 545 8.44 6.10 -7.65
C PRO A 545 7.58 6.32 -6.39
N GLY A 546 7.78 5.53 -5.33
CA GLY A 546 6.99 5.61 -4.09
C GLY A 546 7.24 6.87 -3.25
N MET A 547 8.35 7.59 -3.46
CA MET A 547 8.64 8.83 -2.73
C MET A 547 8.11 10.08 -3.44
N ALA A 548 7.74 9.96 -4.73
CA ALA A 548 7.33 11.10 -5.54
C ALA A 548 6.05 11.78 -5.02
N ALA A 549 5.09 10.99 -4.54
CA ALA A 549 3.83 11.51 -3.98
C ALA A 549 4.09 12.26 -2.67
N GLU A 550 4.92 11.73 -1.79
CA GLU A 550 5.27 12.37 -0.52
C GLU A 550 5.99 13.70 -0.74
N VAL A 551 6.98 13.72 -1.62
CA VAL A 551 7.72 14.93 -1.99
C VAL A 551 6.80 15.98 -2.63
N ALA A 552 5.86 15.56 -3.49
CA ALA A 552 4.87 16.44 -4.09
C ALA A 552 3.97 17.12 -3.03
N LEU A 553 3.49 16.35 -2.06
CA LEU A 553 2.68 16.87 -0.94
C LEU A 553 3.47 17.86 -0.08
N LEU A 554 4.74 17.59 0.16
CA LEU A 554 5.63 18.50 0.91
C LEU A 554 5.84 19.82 0.17
N PHE A 555 6.10 19.80 -1.13
CA PHE A 555 6.19 21.01 -1.94
C PHE A 555 4.85 21.77 -2.00
N GLN A 556 3.72 21.05 -2.07
CA GLN A 556 2.40 21.68 -2.01
C GLN A 556 2.18 22.38 -0.66
N CYS A 557 2.51 21.73 0.46
CA CYS A 557 2.48 22.34 1.80
C CYS A 557 3.46 23.50 1.91
N GLY A 558 4.60 23.41 1.22
CA GLY A 558 5.62 24.44 1.11
C GLY A 558 5.26 25.61 0.19
N ARG A 559 4.10 25.56 -0.48
CA ARG A 559 3.62 26.53 -1.47
C ARG A 559 4.53 26.68 -2.70
N ASP A 560 5.30 25.66 -3.02
CA ASP A 560 6.07 25.59 -4.26
C ASP A 560 5.27 24.80 -5.30
N SER A 561 4.39 25.51 -6.01
CA SER A 561 3.50 24.91 -7.00
C SER A 561 4.24 24.33 -8.20
N GLU A 562 5.41 24.89 -8.57
CA GLU A 562 6.21 24.43 -9.70
C GLU A 562 6.77 23.02 -9.41
N ARG A 563 7.53 22.88 -8.32
CA ARG A 563 8.10 21.59 -7.92
C ARG A 563 7.02 20.59 -7.50
N ALA A 564 5.96 21.04 -6.84
CA ALA A 564 4.81 20.19 -6.51
C ALA A 564 4.21 19.54 -7.76
N SER A 565 3.94 20.34 -8.81
CA SER A 565 3.38 19.82 -10.06
C SER A 565 4.29 18.82 -10.75
N GLN A 566 5.62 19.04 -10.74
CA GLN A 566 6.60 18.11 -11.32
C GLN A 566 6.57 16.74 -10.63
N HIS A 567 6.55 16.73 -9.29
CA HIS A 567 6.54 15.50 -8.52
C HIS A 567 5.17 14.80 -8.54
N PHE A 568 4.06 15.53 -8.57
CA PHE A 568 2.73 14.95 -8.80
C PHE A 568 2.63 14.26 -10.16
N LEU A 569 3.24 14.83 -11.21
CA LEU A 569 3.26 14.20 -12.52
C LEU A 569 4.04 12.88 -12.51
N ARG A 570 5.18 12.83 -11.80
CA ARG A 570 5.97 11.60 -11.63
C ARG A 570 5.16 10.54 -10.87
N ALA A 571 4.50 10.93 -9.78
CA ALA A 571 3.64 10.05 -8.99
C ALA A 571 2.43 9.54 -9.79
N ALA A 572 1.75 10.41 -10.55
CA ALA A 572 0.62 10.03 -11.40
C ALA A 572 1.04 9.04 -12.51
N ARG A 573 2.20 9.25 -13.13
CA ARG A 573 2.76 8.30 -14.11
C ARG A 573 3.04 6.94 -13.49
N HIS A 574 3.59 6.93 -12.28
CA HIS A 574 3.85 5.69 -11.57
C HIS A 574 2.55 4.96 -11.21
N ALA A 575 1.58 5.65 -10.63
CA ALA A 575 0.28 5.08 -10.29
C ALA A 575 -0.41 4.48 -11.53
N ALA A 576 -0.37 5.19 -12.67
CA ALA A 576 -0.88 4.68 -13.93
C ALA A 576 -0.12 3.45 -14.45
N ALA A 577 1.20 3.40 -14.27
CA ALA A 577 2.04 2.28 -14.70
C ALA A 577 1.80 1.00 -13.87
N VAL A 578 1.38 1.13 -12.60
CA VAL A 578 1.00 0.01 -11.74
C VAL A 578 -0.52 -0.22 -11.74
N PHE A 579 -1.26 0.40 -12.66
CA PHE A 579 -2.71 0.28 -12.81
C PHE A 579 -3.54 0.75 -11.60
N ALA A 580 -2.98 1.58 -10.75
CA ALA A 580 -3.65 2.25 -9.63
C ALA A 580 -4.37 3.51 -10.16
N TYR A 581 -5.42 3.29 -10.96
CA TYR A 581 -6.13 4.35 -11.66
C TYR A 581 -6.85 5.35 -10.74
N PRO A 582 -7.49 4.93 -9.62
CA PRO A 582 -8.08 5.87 -8.67
C PRO A 582 -7.05 6.86 -8.11
N GLU A 583 -5.88 6.38 -7.75
CA GLU A 583 -4.78 7.20 -7.25
C GLU A 583 -4.22 8.09 -8.36
N ALA A 584 -4.09 7.57 -9.59
CA ALA A 584 -3.65 8.35 -10.75
C ALA A 584 -4.60 9.54 -11.04
N VAL A 585 -5.92 9.38 -10.85
CA VAL A 585 -6.90 10.48 -10.94
C VAL A 585 -6.60 11.54 -9.88
N ILE A 586 -6.51 11.15 -8.60
CA ILE A 586 -6.30 12.07 -7.48
C ILE A 586 -4.98 12.84 -7.64
N LEU A 587 -3.90 12.15 -8.00
CA LEU A 587 -2.58 12.75 -8.20
C LEU A 587 -2.56 13.72 -9.37
N SER A 588 -3.23 13.36 -10.48
CA SER A 588 -3.33 14.23 -11.65
C SER A 588 -4.14 15.48 -11.36
N GLU A 589 -5.25 15.37 -10.64
CA GLU A 589 -6.09 16.53 -10.25
C GLU A 589 -5.35 17.47 -9.31
N ARG A 590 -4.65 16.95 -8.31
CA ARG A 590 -3.80 17.76 -7.42
C ARG A 590 -2.66 18.44 -8.18
N GLY A 591 -2.01 17.68 -9.08
CA GLY A 591 -0.93 18.21 -9.91
C GLY A 591 -1.42 19.32 -10.85
N LEU A 592 -2.58 19.15 -11.48
CA LEU A 592 -3.24 20.18 -12.30
C LEU A 592 -3.62 21.41 -11.47
N SER A 593 -4.17 21.23 -10.27
CA SER A 593 -4.49 22.33 -9.37
C SER A 593 -3.24 23.17 -9.02
N ALA A 594 -2.12 22.52 -8.70
CA ALA A 594 -0.85 23.19 -8.46
C ALA A 594 -0.34 23.89 -9.73
N LEU A 595 -0.39 23.23 -10.89
CA LEU A 595 0.08 23.74 -12.17
C LEU A 595 -0.69 24.97 -12.63
N LEU A 596 -2.01 24.97 -12.48
CA LEU A 596 -2.89 26.06 -12.91
C LEU A 596 -2.74 27.33 -12.06
N SER A 597 -2.10 27.25 -10.89
CA SER A 597 -1.73 28.44 -10.10
C SER A 597 -0.50 29.18 -10.65
N LEU A 598 0.22 28.58 -11.61
CA LEU A 598 1.40 29.18 -12.23
C LEU A 598 1.02 30.06 -13.44
N PRO A 599 1.85 31.03 -13.82
CA PRO A 599 1.64 31.84 -15.01
C PRO A 599 1.54 31.00 -16.28
N GLU A 600 0.80 31.50 -17.28
CA GLU A 600 0.69 30.84 -18.58
C GLU A 600 2.05 30.81 -19.30
N SER A 601 2.45 29.62 -19.74
CA SER A 601 3.66 29.39 -20.49
C SER A 601 3.54 28.12 -21.33
N ARG A 602 4.38 27.96 -22.34
CA ARG A 602 4.42 26.75 -23.16
C ARG A 602 4.76 25.51 -22.33
N GLU A 603 5.61 25.66 -21.32
CA GLU A 603 6.00 24.57 -20.41
C GLU A 603 4.82 24.14 -19.54
N ARG A 604 4.05 25.11 -19.01
CA ARG A 604 2.82 24.84 -18.28
C ARG A 604 1.82 24.07 -19.14
N ASP A 605 1.57 24.54 -20.38
CA ASP A 605 0.68 23.87 -21.32
C ASP A 605 1.11 22.46 -21.65
N THR A 606 2.42 22.26 -21.84
CA THR A 606 3.00 20.91 -22.09
C THR A 606 2.76 19.98 -20.91
N ARG A 607 2.98 20.46 -19.69
CA ARG A 607 2.76 19.68 -18.47
C ARG A 607 1.27 19.43 -18.21
N GLU A 608 0.40 20.42 -18.50
CA GLU A 608 -1.05 20.27 -18.45
C GLU A 608 -1.53 19.15 -19.39
N LEU A 609 -0.98 19.11 -20.62
CA LEU A 609 -1.29 18.05 -21.57
C LEU A 609 -0.85 16.67 -21.04
N GLU A 610 0.32 16.57 -20.43
CA GLU A 610 0.81 15.31 -19.86
C GLU A 610 -0.09 14.79 -18.73
N PHE A 611 -0.49 15.67 -17.81
CA PHE A 611 -1.48 15.32 -16.78
C PHE A 611 -2.81 14.90 -17.39
N SER A 612 -3.32 15.66 -18.35
CA SER A 612 -4.62 15.41 -18.97
C SER A 612 -4.66 14.07 -19.70
N LEU A 613 -3.55 13.65 -20.31
CA LEU A 613 -3.44 12.33 -20.94
C LEU A 613 -3.50 11.18 -19.93
N ILE A 614 -2.86 11.33 -18.76
CA ILE A 614 -2.91 10.34 -17.69
C ILE A 614 -4.31 10.33 -17.08
N LEU A 615 -4.84 11.51 -16.78
CA LEU A 615 -6.16 11.69 -16.17
C LEU A 615 -7.26 11.10 -17.04
N GLY A 616 -7.27 11.41 -18.35
CA GLY A 616 -8.28 10.90 -19.28
C GLY A 616 -8.28 9.37 -19.36
N MET A 617 -7.11 8.75 -19.41
CA MET A 617 -6.98 7.29 -19.38
C MET A 617 -7.46 6.70 -18.04
N ALA A 618 -7.07 7.29 -16.91
CA ALA A 618 -7.47 6.82 -15.58
C ALA A 618 -8.98 7.00 -15.35
N GLN A 619 -9.59 8.11 -15.81
CA GLN A 619 -11.03 8.34 -15.75
C GLN A 619 -11.81 7.34 -16.62
N MET A 620 -11.33 7.00 -17.83
CA MET A 620 -11.96 5.94 -18.64
C MET A 620 -12.03 4.60 -17.90
N ALA A 621 -10.97 4.26 -17.16
CA ALA A 621 -10.91 3.01 -16.41
C ALA A 621 -11.81 3.02 -15.16
N THR A 622 -11.94 4.16 -14.48
CA THR A 622 -12.66 4.27 -13.19
C THR A 622 -14.14 4.67 -13.34
N CYS A 623 -14.45 5.59 -14.26
CA CYS A 623 -15.79 6.16 -14.43
C CYS A 623 -16.53 5.61 -15.67
N GLY A 624 -15.81 4.90 -16.56
CA GLY A 624 -16.33 4.43 -17.85
C GLY A 624 -16.07 5.40 -19.00
N TYR A 625 -16.13 4.88 -20.22
CA TYR A 625 -15.71 5.61 -21.43
C TYR A 625 -16.60 6.81 -21.78
N ALA A 626 -17.87 6.78 -21.42
CA ALA A 626 -18.85 7.83 -21.76
C ALA A 626 -19.08 8.85 -20.64
N ALA A 627 -18.24 8.83 -19.59
CA ALA A 627 -18.36 9.76 -18.47
C ALA A 627 -18.08 11.21 -18.94
N PRO A 628 -18.84 12.23 -18.45
CA PRO A 628 -18.67 13.63 -18.84
C PRO A 628 -17.28 14.17 -18.54
N GLU A 629 -16.66 13.67 -17.46
CA GLU A 629 -15.30 14.02 -17.05
C GLU A 629 -14.27 13.61 -18.11
N VAL A 630 -14.45 12.43 -18.72
CA VAL A 630 -13.60 11.92 -19.80
C VAL A 630 -13.68 12.83 -21.01
N GLU A 631 -14.90 13.19 -21.44
CA GLU A 631 -15.10 14.10 -22.57
C GLU A 631 -14.44 15.46 -22.33
N LYS A 632 -14.66 16.06 -21.14
CA LYS A 632 -14.07 17.33 -20.74
C LYS A 632 -12.55 17.30 -20.78
N THR A 633 -11.94 16.26 -20.21
CA THR A 633 -10.49 16.10 -20.14
C THR A 633 -9.89 15.95 -21.54
N HIS A 634 -10.48 15.13 -22.41
CA HIS A 634 -9.96 14.94 -23.76
C HIS A 634 -10.20 16.16 -24.67
N ARG A 635 -11.32 16.88 -24.51
CA ARG A 635 -11.55 18.15 -25.23
C ARG A 635 -10.46 19.17 -24.86
N ARG A 636 -10.14 19.32 -23.59
CA ARG A 636 -9.05 20.19 -23.14
C ARG A 636 -7.71 19.73 -23.67
N SER A 637 -7.44 18.42 -23.67
CA SER A 637 -6.22 17.85 -24.27
C SER A 637 -6.10 18.18 -25.77
N ARG A 638 -7.21 18.15 -26.54
CA ARG A 638 -7.23 18.53 -27.97
C ARG A 638 -6.84 20.00 -28.17
N GLU A 639 -7.42 20.92 -27.39
CA GLU A 639 -7.04 22.34 -27.43
C GLU A 639 -5.54 22.54 -27.20
N LEU A 640 -4.99 21.86 -26.18
CA LEU A 640 -3.57 21.93 -25.87
C LEU A 640 -2.69 21.33 -26.98
N CYS A 641 -3.08 20.18 -27.55
CA CYS A 641 -2.35 19.60 -28.68
C CYS A 641 -2.27 20.55 -29.87
N LEU A 642 -3.37 21.21 -30.21
CA LEU A 642 -3.42 22.17 -31.33
C LEU A 642 -2.56 23.41 -31.03
N ARG A 643 -2.63 23.95 -29.80
CA ARG A 643 -1.85 25.13 -29.38
C ARG A 643 -0.34 24.82 -29.34
N LEU A 644 0.03 23.61 -28.95
CA LEU A 644 1.43 23.19 -28.85
C LEU A 644 2.03 22.60 -30.15
N ASN A 645 1.21 22.36 -31.18
CA ASN A 645 1.53 21.62 -32.40
C ASN A 645 1.99 20.18 -32.14
N GLU A 646 1.36 19.52 -31.14
CA GLU A 646 1.66 18.14 -30.72
C GLU A 646 0.86 17.11 -31.55
N THR A 647 1.11 17.06 -32.84
CA THR A 647 0.35 16.25 -33.82
C THR A 647 0.33 14.76 -33.45
N ARG A 648 1.47 14.21 -32.96
CA ARG A 648 1.57 12.78 -32.56
C ARG A 648 0.69 12.46 -31.36
N ARG A 649 0.56 13.38 -30.39
CA ARG A 649 -0.28 13.23 -29.21
C ARG A 649 -1.76 13.47 -29.57
N LEU A 650 -2.05 14.25 -30.57
CA LEU A 650 -3.39 14.57 -31.05
C LEU A 650 -4.14 13.32 -31.50
N VAL A 651 -3.50 12.37 -32.21
CA VAL A 651 -4.14 11.10 -32.61
C VAL A 651 -4.70 10.36 -31.40
N ARG A 652 -3.91 10.27 -30.33
CA ARG A 652 -4.33 9.61 -29.08
C ARG A 652 -5.48 10.33 -28.39
N VAL A 653 -5.46 11.65 -28.38
CA VAL A 653 -6.55 12.46 -27.79
C VAL A 653 -7.83 12.30 -28.60
N LEU A 654 -7.75 12.34 -29.93
CA LEU A 654 -8.89 12.12 -30.83
C LEU A 654 -9.48 10.71 -30.65
N TRP A 655 -8.64 9.70 -30.42
CA TRP A 655 -9.12 8.35 -30.08
C TRP A 655 -9.95 8.34 -28.79
N GLY A 656 -9.49 9.05 -27.76
CA GLY A 656 -10.25 9.19 -26.51
C GLY A 656 -11.60 9.87 -26.69
N ILE A 657 -11.65 10.96 -27.47
CA ILE A 657 -12.89 11.67 -27.84
C ILE A 657 -13.81 10.74 -28.64
N HIS A 658 -13.28 10.06 -29.64
CA HIS A 658 -14.01 9.11 -30.47
C HIS A 658 -14.64 7.99 -29.61
N THR A 659 -13.85 7.38 -28.72
CA THR A 659 -14.33 6.31 -27.83
C THR A 659 -15.45 6.78 -26.91
N CYS A 660 -15.34 7.99 -26.36
CA CYS A 660 -16.40 8.60 -25.55
C CYS A 660 -17.68 8.75 -26.38
N MET A 661 -17.58 9.30 -27.60
CA MET A 661 -18.74 9.53 -28.46
C MET A 661 -19.40 8.26 -28.96
N VAL A 662 -18.61 7.22 -29.31
CA VAL A 662 -19.16 5.91 -29.65
C VAL A 662 -19.97 5.36 -28.50
N ASN A 663 -19.39 5.35 -27.28
CA ASN A 663 -20.05 4.72 -26.12
C ASN A 663 -21.29 5.50 -25.65
N SER A 664 -21.33 6.82 -25.82
CA SER A 664 -22.54 7.63 -25.57
C SER A 664 -23.58 7.55 -26.68
N GLY A 665 -23.28 6.84 -27.79
CA GLY A 665 -24.18 6.69 -28.94
C GLY A 665 -24.18 7.91 -29.87
N GLU A 666 -23.22 8.82 -29.79
CA GLU A 666 -23.11 9.99 -30.69
C GLU A 666 -22.36 9.62 -32.00
N LEU A 667 -22.86 8.62 -32.72
CA LEU A 667 -22.14 7.98 -33.82
C LEU A 667 -21.81 8.92 -35.00
N VAL A 668 -22.65 9.93 -35.30
CA VAL A 668 -22.37 10.91 -36.36
C VAL A 668 -21.13 11.72 -36.04
N ARG A 669 -21.04 12.22 -34.77
CA ARG A 669 -19.87 12.98 -34.30
C ARG A 669 -18.62 12.07 -34.19
N ALA A 670 -18.81 10.81 -33.74
CA ALA A 670 -17.72 9.84 -33.72
C ALA A 670 -17.13 9.59 -35.11
N LEU A 671 -17.98 9.54 -36.17
CA LEU A 671 -17.57 9.40 -37.57
C LEU A 671 -16.74 10.61 -38.05
N GLU A 672 -17.14 11.83 -37.68
CA GLU A 672 -16.38 13.05 -37.97
C GLU A 672 -15.00 13.02 -37.31
N VAL A 673 -14.93 12.68 -36.01
CA VAL A 673 -13.69 12.57 -35.27
C VAL A 673 -12.76 11.47 -35.83
N SER A 674 -13.32 10.33 -36.26
CA SER A 674 -12.53 9.27 -36.90
C SER A 674 -11.92 9.69 -38.24
N ARG A 675 -12.59 10.55 -39.00
CA ARG A 675 -12.07 11.15 -40.25
C ARG A 675 -10.95 12.17 -39.94
N GLU A 676 -11.16 13.04 -38.94
CA GLU A 676 -10.10 13.95 -38.46
C GLU A 676 -8.87 13.16 -38.02
N MET A 677 -9.08 12.11 -37.22
CA MET A 677 -8.02 11.22 -36.74
C MET A 677 -7.24 10.59 -37.92
N ARG A 678 -7.97 10.20 -38.99
CA ARG A 678 -7.35 9.64 -40.20
C ARG A 678 -6.48 10.67 -40.92
N GLN A 679 -6.96 11.89 -41.08
CA GLN A 679 -6.19 12.97 -41.71
C GLN A 679 -4.90 13.27 -40.95
N VAL A 680 -4.97 13.32 -39.64
CA VAL A 680 -3.80 13.53 -38.78
C VAL A 680 -2.82 12.34 -38.85
N ALA A 681 -3.33 11.11 -38.87
CA ALA A 681 -2.51 9.90 -38.96
C ALA A 681 -1.80 9.78 -40.34
N ASP A 682 -2.48 10.11 -41.43
CA ASP A 682 -1.87 10.12 -42.78
C ASP A 682 -0.78 11.17 -42.90
N ALA A 683 -0.98 12.37 -42.31
CA ALA A 683 0.05 13.43 -42.29
C ALA A 683 1.29 13.03 -41.48
N LEU A 684 1.16 12.13 -40.49
CA LEU A 684 2.28 11.61 -39.71
C LEU A 684 3.04 10.46 -40.40
N ASP A 685 2.45 9.86 -41.46
CA ASP A 685 2.94 8.66 -42.14
C ASP A 685 3.37 7.53 -41.17
N ASN A 686 2.59 7.36 -40.09
CA ASN A 686 2.88 6.41 -39.04
C ASN A 686 1.91 5.23 -39.11
N PRO A 687 2.36 4.00 -39.42
CA PRO A 687 1.49 2.83 -39.57
C PRO A 687 0.61 2.53 -38.34
N ALA A 688 1.12 2.79 -37.11
CA ALA A 688 0.36 2.58 -35.89
C ALA A 688 -0.81 3.56 -35.77
N SER A 689 -0.57 4.85 -36.07
CA SER A 689 -1.63 5.88 -36.03
C SER A 689 -2.65 5.66 -37.13
N ILE A 690 -2.23 5.18 -38.31
CA ILE A 690 -3.10 4.81 -39.41
C ILE A 690 -3.99 3.62 -39.01
N MET A 691 -3.41 2.57 -38.41
CA MET A 691 -4.14 1.40 -37.91
C MET A 691 -5.20 1.82 -36.87
N GLU A 692 -4.83 2.66 -35.89
CA GLU A 692 -5.76 3.15 -34.87
C GLU A 692 -6.90 3.96 -35.46
N SER A 693 -6.64 4.80 -36.47
CA SER A 693 -7.67 5.58 -37.16
C SER A 693 -8.62 4.71 -37.96
N LEU A 694 -8.11 3.66 -38.62
CA LEU A 694 -8.91 2.69 -39.36
C LEU A 694 -9.78 1.85 -38.41
N HIS A 695 -9.26 1.44 -37.28
CA HIS A 695 -10.04 0.77 -36.22
C HIS A 695 -11.19 1.66 -35.73
N ALA A 696 -10.90 2.91 -35.42
CA ALA A 696 -11.92 3.87 -34.95
C ALA A 696 -13.01 4.07 -36.00
N HIS A 697 -12.64 4.25 -37.25
CA HIS A 697 -13.54 4.42 -38.37
C HIS A 697 -14.40 3.18 -38.59
N GLY A 698 -13.80 2.00 -38.69
CA GLY A 698 -14.49 0.73 -38.88
C GLY A 698 -15.46 0.39 -37.74
N THR A 699 -15.07 0.69 -36.50
CA THR A 699 -15.92 0.50 -35.31
C THR A 699 -17.17 1.38 -35.37
N THR A 700 -17.03 2.65 -35.75
CA THR A 700 -18.18 3.56 -35.89
C THR A 700 -19.14 3.09 -37.00
N LEU A 701 -18.60 2.73 -38.17
CA LEU A 701 -19.36 2.19 -39.26
C LEU A 701 -20.11 0.90 -38.92
N ALA A 702 -19.48 0.03 -38.13
CA ALA A 702 -20.10 -1.22 -37.65
C ALA A 702 -21.35 -0.94 -36.78
N PHE A 703 -21.30 0.04 -35.89
CA PHE A 703 -22.45 0.45 -35.07
C PHE A 703 -23.52 1.15 -35.87
N MET A 704 -23.14 1.91 -36.90
CA MET A 704 -24.10 2.55 -37.85
C MET A 704 -24.77 1.55 -38.78
N GLY A 705 -24.28 0.30 -38.88
CA GLY A 705 -24.84 -0.73 -39.78
C GLY A 705 -24.20 -0.77 -41.18
N ASN A 706 -23.19 0.05 -41.44
CA ASN A 706 -22.41 0.04 -42.70
C ASN A 706 -21.37 -1.09 -42.67
N LEU A 707 -21.83 -2.34 -42.70
CA LEU A 707 -21.01 -3.52 -42.38
C LEU A 707 -19.93 -3.81 -43.40
N VAL A 708 -20.16 -3.50 -44.71
CA VAL A 708 -19.17 -3.72 -45.78
C VAL A 708 -17.97 -2.80 -45.63
N ASP A 709 -18.23 -1.49 -45.45
CA ASP A 709 -17.14 -0.50 -45.26
C ASP A 709 -16.42 -0.74 -43.95
N ALA A 710 -17.16 -1.16 -42.88
CA ALA A 710 -16.59 -1.50 -41.58
C ALA A 710 -15.63 -2.70 -41.71
N ARG A 711 -16.01 -3.75 -42.44
CA ARG A 711 -15.16 -4.92 -42.72
C ARG A 711 -13.86 -4.50 -43.40
N GLU A 712 -13.96 -3.73 -44.51
CA GLU A 712 -12.78 -3.26 -45.24
C GLU A 712 -11.83 -2.44 -44.34
N ALA A 713 -12.36 -1.51 -43.56
CA ALA A 713 -11.54 -0.69 -42.69
C ALA A 713 -10.80 -1.52 -41.60
N LEU A 714 -11.50 -2.49 -40.98
CA LEU A 714 -10.92 -3.34 -39.93
C LEU A 714 -9.91 -4.35 -40.50
N GLU A 715 -10.15 -4.93 -41.68
CA GLU A 715 -9.18 -5.82 -42.37
C GLU A 715 -7.91 -5.07 -42.74
N ARG A 716 -8.02 -3.84 -43.22
CA ARG A 716 -6.86 -2.97 -43.51
C ARG A 716 -6.11 -2.60 -42.23
N ALA A 717 -6.81 -2.32 -41.12
CA ALA A 717 -6.17 -2.09 -39.84
C ALA A 717 -5.34 -3.30 -39.38
N LEU A 718 -5.89 -4.51 -39.52
CA LEU A 718 -5.21 -5.75 -39.14
C LEU A 718 -4.02 -6.07 -40.06
N THR A 719 -4.09 -5.78 -41.37
CA THR A 719 -2.97 -5.92 -42.30
C THR A 719 -1.79 -5.05 -41.88
N LEU A 720 -2.04 -3.78 -41.53
CA LEU A 720 -1.01 -2.87 -41.00
C LEU A 720 -0.40 -3.37 -39.68
N SER A 721 -1.21 -4.00 -38.84
CA SER A 721 -0.73 -4.55 -37.55
C SER A 721 0.30 -5.67 -37.69
N ALA A 722 0.29 -6.40 -38.79
CA ALA A 722 1.23 -7.48 -39.08
C ALA A 722 2.62 -6.99 -39.56
N ILE A 723 2.69 -5.76 -40.07
CA ILE A 723 3.92 -5.19 -40.68
C ILE A 723 4.76 -4.40 -39.66
N GLY A 724 4.15 -3.85 -38.61
CA GLY A 724 4.77 -2.95 -37.64
C GLY A 724 5.17 -3.61 -36.31
N GLN A 725 6.31 -3.18 -35.75
CA GLN A 725 6.63 -3.48 -34.34
C GLN A 725 5.80 -2.59 -33.43
N PHE A 726 4.59 -3.02 -33.08
CA PHE A 726 3.72 -2.30 -32.13
C PHE A 726 4.16 -2.62 -30.70
N ARG A 727 4.88 -1.70 -30.09
CA ARG A 727 5.33 -1.81 -28.70
C ARG A 727 4.29 -1.16 -27.76
N GLY A 728 3.48 -2.00 -27.10
CA GLY A 728 2.65 -1.65 -25.95
C GLY A 728 1.44 -0.76 -26.29
N SER A 729 0.25 -1.17 -25.87
CA SER A 729 -0.94 -0.32 -25.94
C SER A 729 -0.81 0.84 -24.95
N LEU A 730 -1.02 2.05 -25.44
CA LEU A 730 -1.15 3.25 -24.60
C LEU A 730 -2.62 3.46 -24.16
N TYR A 731 -3.49 2.49 -24.47
CA TYR A 731 -4.94 2.53 -24.22
C TYR A 731 -5.33 1.44 -23.22
N VAL A 732 -6.55 1.56 -22.68
CA VAL A 732 -7.11 0.54 -21.76
C VAL A 732 -7.22 -0.84 -22.43
N LEU A 733 -7.42 -0.89 -23.78
CA LEU A 733 -7.51 -2.12 -24.59
C LEU A 733 -6.48 -2.06 -25.71
N ASP A 734 -5.90 -3.21 -26.08
CA ASP A 734 -5.00 -3.31 -27.25
C ASP A 734 -5.81 -3.21 -28.55
N THR A 735 -5.44 -2.29 -29.43
CA THR A 735 -6.18 -2.00 -30.66
C THR A 735 -6.23 -3.18 -31.64
N ARG A 736 -5.23 -4.07 -31.63
CA ARG A 736 -5.22 -5.28 -32.49
C ARG A 736 -6.28 -6.29 -32.01
N VAL A 737 -6.38 -6.48 -30.69
CA VAL A 737 -7.37 -7.36 -30.07
C VAL A 737 -8.78 -6.80 -30.32
N THR A 738 -8.97 -5.49 -30.14
CA THR A 738 -10.28 -4.86 -30.38
C THR A 738 -10.65 -4.86 -31.87
N SER A 739 -9.68 -4.72 -32.79
CA SER A 739 -9.94 -4.82 -34.25
C SER A 739 -10.38 -6.23 -34.66
N LEU A 740 -9.71 -7.27 -34.14
CA LEU A 740 -10.14 -8.67 -34.37
C LEU A 740 -11.55 -8.93 -33.83
N SER A 741 -11.83 -8.48 -32.62
CA SER A 741 -13.13 -8.66 -31.96
C SER A 741 -14.25 -7.91 -32.73
N MET A 742 -13.99 -6.69 -33.19
CA MET A 742 -14.97 -5.91 -33.96
C MET A 742 -15.18 -6.48 -35.38
N LEU A 743 -14.11 -6.98 -36.00
CA LEU A 743 -14.25 -7.71 -37.27
C LEU A 743 -15.11 -8.97 -37.07
N ALA A 744 -14.88 -9.74 -36.01
CA ALA A 744 -15.70 -10.89 -35.67
C ALA A 744 -17.19 -10.50 -35.50
N ARG A 745 -17.47 -9.40 -34.80
CA ARG A 745 -18.83 -8.83 -34.67
C ARG A 745 -19.44 -8.50 -36.04
N VAL A 746 -18.69 -7.83 -36.92
CA VAL A 746 -19.16 -7.45 -38.26
C VAL A 746 -19.46 -8.68 -39.10
N LEU A 747 -18.57 -9.67 -39.12
CA LEU A 747 -18.77 -10.93 -39.84
C LEU A 747 -20.00 -11.69 -39.34
N ALA A 748 -20.21 -11.77 -38.03
CA ALA A 748 -21.41 -12.39 -37.45
C ALA A 748 -22.69 -11.69 -37.91
N ARG A 749 -22.68 -10.36 -37.97
CA ARG A 749 -23.84 -9.57 -38.46
C ARG A 749 -24.06 -9.70 -39.98
N MET A 750 -23.02 -10.01 -40.75
CA MET A 750 -23.11 -10.33 -42.17
C MET A 750 -23.53 -11.78 -42.42
N GLY A 751 -23.67 -12.63 -41.39
CA GLY A 751 -24.05 -14.02 -41.50
C GLY A 751 -22.89 -15.03 -41.60
N PHE A 752 -21.62 -14.57 -41.55
CA PHE A 752 -20.43 -15.40 -41.60
C PHE A 752 -20.02 -15.90 -40.20
N LEU A 753 -20.89 -16.72 -39.56
CA LEU A 753 -20.74 -17.09 -38.14
C LEU A 753 -19.46 -17.90 -37.83
N ASP A 754 -19.06 -18.80 -38.75
CA ASP A 754 -17.88 -19.65 -38.54
C ASP A 754 -16.60 -18.79 -38.60
N GLU A 755 -16.49 -17.94 -39.61
CA GLU A 755 -15.38 -16.98 -39.73
C GLU A 755 -15.34 -16.01 -38.54
N ALA A 756 -16.50 -15.56 -38.09
CA ALA A 756 -16.62 -14.72 -36.91
C ALA A 756 -16.05 -15.40 -35.64
N ILE A 757 -16.36 -16.68 -35.42
CA ILE A 757 -15.83 -17.45 -34.29
C ILE A 757 -14.30 -17.55 -34.39
N GLU A 758 -13.75 -17.84 -35.56
CA GLU A 758 -12.31 -17.93 -35.79
C GLU A 758 -11.61 -16.60 -35.41
N LYS A 759 -12.13 -15.48 -35.87
CA LYS A 759 -11.57 -14.16 -35.54
C LYS A 759 -11.71 -13.82 -34.06
N ALA A 760 -12.82 -14.17 -33.42
CA ALA A 760 -13.01 -13.95 -32.00
C ALA A 760 -12.05 -14.81 -31.15
N VAL A 761 -11.84 -16.08 -31.50
CA VAL A 761 -10.86 -16.95 -30.82
C VAL A 761 -9.45 -16.42 -31.03
N ALA A 762 -9.11 -16.00 -32.25
CA ALA A 762 -7.80 -15.37 -32.53
C ALA A 762 -7.58 -14.10 -31.66
N SER A 763 -8.64 -13.33 -31.40
CA SER A 763 -8.52 -12.15 -30.51
C SER A 763 -8.23 -12.56 -29.06
N VAL A 764 -8.80 -13.65 -28.57
CA VAL A 764 -8.53 -14.21 -27.23
C VAL A 764 -7.10 -14.71 -27.14
N ASP A 765 -6.61 -15.42 -28.15
CA ASP A 765 -5.26 -15.97 -28.16
C ASP A 765 -4.21 -14.85 -28.23
N LEU A 766 -4.46 -13.81 -29.03
CA LEU A 766 -3.62 -12.62 -29.04
C LEU A 766 -3.61 -11.91 -27.67
N ALA A 767 -4.76 -11.74 -27.03
CA ALA A 767 -4.85 -11.11 -25.71
C ALA A 767 -4.09 -11.93 -24.65
N LYS A 768 -4.11 -13.27 -24.73
CA LYS A 768 -3.32 -14.18 -23.86
C LYS A 768 -1.81 -14.02 -24.12
N GLN A 769 -1.40 -14.00 -25.41
CA GLN A 769 0.02 -13.80 -25.77
C GLN A 769 0.56 -12.45 -25.27
N LEU A 770 -0.28 -11.43 -25.32
CA LEU A 770 0.05 -10.09 -24.82
C LEU A 770 0.02 -10.01 -23.28
N ALA A 771 -0.46 -11.03 -22.60
CA ALA A 771 -0.70 -11.02 -21.17
C ALA A 771 -1.47 -9.76 -20.71
N HIS A 772 -2.49 -9.33 -21.51
CA HIS A 772 -3.24 -8.09 -21.30
C HIS A 772 -4.70 -8.38 -20.86
N PRO A 773 -4.99 -8.43 -19.56
CA PRO A 773 -6.27 -8.89 -19.03
C PRO A 773 -7.49 -8.07 -19.46
N PRO A 774 -7.43 -6.72 -19.53
CA PRO A 774 -8.57 -5.96 -20.04
C PRO A 774 -8.94 -6.35 -21.47
N SER A 775 -7.95 -6.54 -22.34
CA SER A 775 -8.18 -7.02 -23.71
C SER A 775 -8.69 -8.47 -23.72
N LEU A 776 -8.23 -9.32 -22.79
CA LEU A 776 -8.73 -10.70 -22.66
C LEU A 776 -10.21 -10.71 -22.23
N ALA A 777 -10.61 -9.90 -21.28
CA ALA A 777 -12.01 -9.75 -20.87
C ALA A 777 -12.89 -9.34 -22.06
N TYR A 778 -12.45 -8.32 -22.81
CA TYR A 778 -13.14 -7.84 -23.99
C TYR A 778 -13.24 -8.91 -25.09
N ALA A 779 -12.15 -9.56 -25.43
CA ALA A 779 -12.15 -10.63 -26.44
C ALA A 779 -13.02 -11.82 -26.03
N THR A 780 -12.96 -12.25 -24.76
CA THR A 780 -13.78 -13.35 -24.24
C THR A 780 -15.26 -13.02 -24.24
N PHE A 781 -15.63 -11.75 -23.97
CA PHE A 781 -17.01 -11.28 -24.12
C PHE A 781 -17.51 -11.46 -25.55
N TRP A 782 -16.72 -11.07 -26.57
CA TRP A 782 -17.15 -11.23 -27.98
C TRP A 782 -17.26 -12.67 -28.42
N VAL A 783 -16.44 -13.58 -27.92
CA VAL A 783 -16.65 -15.02 -28.14
C VAL A 783 -18.00 -15.45 -27.58
N GLY A 784 -18.33 -15.07 -26.37
CA GLY A 784 -19.62 -15.38 -25.73
C GLY A 784 -20.79 -14.78 -26.52
N TRP A 785 -20.65 -13.53 -26.97
CA TRP A 785 -21.65 -12.83 -27.77
C TRP A 785 -21.93 -13.57 -29.12
N ILE A 786 -20.87 -14.00 -29.85
CA ILE A 786 -21.03 -14.72 -31.14
C ILE A 786 -21.62 -16.13 -30.90
N ARG A 787 -21.23 -16.81 -29.81
CA ARG A 787 -21.84 -18.08 -29.43
C ARG A 787 -23.35 -17.93 -29.14
N HIS A 788 -23.74 -16.86 -28.44
CA HIS A 788 -25.14 -16.52 -28.23
C HIS A 788 -25.86 -16.31 -29.58
N ALA A 789 -25.29 -15.49 -30.49
CA ALA A 789 -25.85 -15.21 -31.79
C ALA A 789 -26.00 -16.47 -32.68
N ARG A 790 -25.14 -17.48 -32.47
CA ARG A 790 -25.22 -18.81 -33.13
C ARG A 790 -26.28 -19.73 -32.52
N GLY A 791 -26.79 -19.44 -31.32
CA GLY A 791 -27.71 -20.32 -30.58
C GLY A 791 -27.00 -21.28 -29.60
N ASP A 792 -25.68 -21.21 -29.45
CA ASP A 792 -24.88 -22.03 -28.55
C ASP A 792 -24.98 -21.47 -27.10
N HIS A 793 -26.19 -21.36 -26.53
CA HIS A 793 -26.44 -20.59 -25.29
C HIS A 793 -25.66 -21.11 -24.06
N SER A 794 -25.45 -22.40 -23.92
CA SER A 794 -24.65 -22.98 -22.81
C SER A 794 -23.18 -22.57 -22.90
N GLU A 795 -22.58 -22.62 -24.08
CA GLU A 795 -21.21 -22.17 -24.31
C GLU A 795 -21.08 -20.64 -24.19
N ALA A 796 -22.11 -19.90 -24.64
CA ALA A 796 -22.19 -18.46 -24.46
C ALA A 796 -22.13 -18.08 -22.97
N CYS A 797 -22.97 -18.70 -22.12
CA CYS A 797 -22.94 -18.45 -20.67
C CYS A 797 -21.58 -18.70 -20.08
N ARG A 798 -20.89 -19.79 -20.42
CA ARG A 798 -19.56 -20.11 -19.91
C ARG A 798 -18.52 -19.03 -20.26
N HIS A 799 -18.50 -18.56 -21.52
CA HIS A 799 -17.58 -17.49 -21.94
C HIS A 799 -17.94 -16.14 -21.34
N LEU A 800 -19.23 -15.82 -21.22
CA LEU A 800 -19.71 -14.59 -20.64
C LEU A 800 -19.41 -14.52 -19.13
N GLU A 801 -19.58 -15.62 -18.40
CA GLU A 801 -19.18 -15.72 -16.99
C GLU A 801 -17.68 -15.47 -16.80
N ALA A 802 -16.84 -16.11 -17.62
CA ALA A 802 -15.40 -15.89 -17.60
C ALA A 802 -15.04 -14.41 -17.92
N ALA A 803 -15.70 -13.79 -18.89
CA ALA A 803 -15.51 -12.38 -19.22
C ALA A 803 -15.98 -11.45 -18.10
N MET A 804 -17.11 -11.77 -17.45
CA MET A 804 -17.65 -11.03 -16.31
C MET A 804 -16.76 -11.16 -15.08
N ASP A 805 -16.18 -12.32 -14.81
CA ASP A 805 -15.24 -12.53 -13.71
C ASP A 805 -13.95 -11.76 -13.93
N LEU A 806 -13.39 -11.79 -15.13
CA LEU A 806 -12.27 -10.93 -15.51
C LEU A 806 -12.62 -9.44 -15.35
N SER A 807 -13.83 -9.04 -15.76
CA SER A 807 -14.28 -7.65 -15.69
C SER A 807 -14.47 -7.18 -14.25
N ARG A 808 -14.99 -8.01 -13.35
CA ARG A 808 -15.07 -7.71 -11.91
C ARG A 808 -13.68 -7.56 -11.29
N THR A 809 -12.77 -8.48 -11.66
CA THR A 809 -11.41 -8.51 -11.17
C THR A 809 -10.60 -7.29 -11.60
N HIS A 810 -10.87 -6.75 -12.80
CA HIS A 810 -10.08 -5.65 -13.39
C HIS A 810 -10.79 -4.29 -13.42
N GLY A 811 -11.94 -4.18 -12.75
CA GLY A 811 -12.68 -2.93 -12.70
C GLY A 811 -13.15 -2.45 -14.08
N LEU A 812 -13.73 -3.34 -14.89
CA LEU A 812 -14.23 -3.03 -16.24
C LEU A 812 -15.76 -3.05 -16.25
N PRO A 813 -16.42 -2.03 -15.69
CA PRO A 813 -17.86 -2.06 -15.44
C PRO A 813 -18.67 -2.19 -16.73
N GLN A 814 -18.21 -1.60 -17.83
CA GLN A 814 -18.92 -1.66 -19.10
C GLN A 814 -19.00 -3.06 -19.70
N ILE A 815 -17.86 -3.79 -19.73
CA ILE A 815 -17.82 -5.17 -20.25
C ILE A 815 -18.63 -6.10 -19.35
N LEU A 816 -18.60 -5.84 -18.03
CA LEU A 816 -19.41 -6.59 -17.06
C LEU A 816 -20.90 -6.44 -17.36
N GLU A 817 -21.38 -5.22 -17.62
CA GLU A 817 -22.79 -4.99 -17.88
C GLU A 817 -23.22 -5.52 -19.26
N TRP A 818 -22.38 -5.42 -20.27
CA TRP A 818 -22.66 -6.06 -21.56
C TRP A 818 -22.77 -7.58 -21.44
N GLY A 819 -21.84 -8.18 -20.69
CA GLY A 819 -21.84 -9.61 -20.41
C GLY A 819 -23.12 -10.07 -19.71
N ARG A 820 -23.61 -9.30 -18.73
CA ARG A 820 -24.87 -9.60 -18.03
C ARG A 820 -26.07 -9.63 -18.95
N VAL A 821 -26.21 -8.67 -19.86
CA VAL A 821 -27.37 -8.62 -20.79
C VAL A 821 -27.36 -9.85 -21.69
N VAL A 822 -26.23 -10.17 -22.33
CA VAL A 822 -26.15 -11.31 -23.27
C VAL A 822 -26.26 -12.64 -22.52
N ARG A 823 -25.70 -12.74 -21.29
CA ARG A 823 -25.89 -13.93 -20.43
C ARG A 823 -27.35 -14.08 -20.00
N GLY A 824 -27.98 -12.99 -19.57
CA GLY A 824 -29.40 -12.99 -19.22
C GLY A 824 -30.30 -13.46 -20.35
N SER A 825 -30.05 -13.02 -21.59
CA SER A 825 -30.73 -13.51 -22.77
C SER A 825 -30.46 -15.00 -23.03
N SER A 826 -29.20 -15.45 -22.89
CA SER A 826 -28.84 -16.87 -23.04
C SER A 826 -29.53 -17.75 -21.99
N LEU A 827 -29.63 -17.27 -20.73
CA LEU A 827 -30.36 -17.97 -19.65
C LEU A 827 -31.86 -18.08 -19.98
N ALA A 828 -32.46 -17.04 -20.53
CA ALA A 828 -33.86 -17.09 -20.98
C ALA A 828 -34.10 -18.20 -22.01
N HIS A 829 -33.23 -18.34 -23.01
CA HIS A 829 -33.27 -19.40 -24.01
C HIS A 829 -33.05 -20.81 -23.42
N LEU A 830 -32.29 -20.92 -22.31
CA LEU A 830 -32.08 -22.17 -21.59
C LEU A 830 -33.22 -22.53 -20.61
N GLY A 831 -34.30 -21.72 -20.55
CA GLY A 831 -35.47 -21.96 -19.70
C GLY A 831 -35.46 -21.22 -18.37
N TRP A 832 -34.39 -20.44 -18.05
CA TRP A 832 -34.26 -19.64 -16.84
C TRP A 832 -34.78 -18.20 -17.05
N LEU A 833 -36.04 -18.11 -17.53
CA LEU A 833 -36.63 -16.89 -18.06
C LEU A 833 -36.68 -15.74 -17.04
N ALA A 834 -37.13 -16.03 -15.79
CA ALA A 834 -37.29 -15.00 -14.75
C ALA A 834 -35.94 -14.43 -14.31
N GLU A 835 -34.92 -15.28 -14.16
CA GLU A 835 -33.56 -14.88 -13.79
C GLU A 835 -32.93 -14.05 -14.92
N GLY A 836 -33.04 -14.50 -16.15
CA GLY A 836 -32.52 -13.79 -17.32
C GLY A 836 -33.11 -12.38 -17.46
N ILE A 837 -34.44 -12.23 -17.36
CA ILE A 837 -35.12 -10.92 -17.40
C ILE A 837 -34.64 -10.01 -16.26
N ALA A 838 -34.53 -10.53 -15.04
CA ALA A 838 -34.08 -9.74 -13.89
C ALA A 838 -32.63 -9.24 -14.08
N GLU A 839 -31.74 -10.10 -14.59
CA GLU A 839 -30.34 -9.75 -14.86
C GLU A 839 -30.23 -8.69 -15.96
N MET A 840 -30.99 -8.81 -17.05
CA MET A 840 -31.00 -7.84 -18.15
C MET A 840 -31.50 -6.46 -17.71
N ARG A 841 -32.59 -6.40 -16.93
CA ARG A 841 -33.14 -5.12 -16.41
C ARG A 841 -32.14 -4.39 -15.53
N LYS A 842 -31.57 -5.10 -14.56
CA LYS A 842 -30.55 -4.53 -13.68
C LYS A 842 -29.36 -3.97 -14.47
N SER A 843 -28.94 -4.69 -15.50
CA SER A 843 -27.83 -4.25 -16.34
C SER A 843 -28.17 -3.02 -17.18
N LEU A 844 -29.39 -2.92 -17.73
CA LEU A 844 -29.84 -1.74 -18.45
C LEU A 844 -29.87 -0.48 -17.58
N ASP A 845 -30.26 -0.61 -16.31
CA ASP A 845 -30.22 0.50 -15.34
C ASP A 845 -28.77 0.95 -15.08
N ASN A 846 -27.86 0.00 -14.88
CA ASN A 846 -26.44 0.29 -14.67
C ASN A 846 -25.80 0.94 -15.92
N GLN A 847 -26.12 0.47 -17.12
CA GLN A 847 -25.62 1.06 -18.38
C GLN A 847 -26.12 2.50 -18.56
N SER A 848 -27.35 2.78 -18.16
CA SER A 848 -27.91 4.15 -18.18
C SER A 848 -27.16 5.07 -17.21
N ALA A 849 -26.86 4.60 -16.01
CA ALA A 849 -26.08 5.34 -15.03
C ALA A 849 -24.65 5.68 -15.54
N MET A 850 -24.04 4.77 -16.30
CA MET A 850 -22.72 4.96 -16.93
C MET A 850 -22.78 5.73 -18.26
N ARG A 851 -23.98 6.11 -18.75
CA ARG A 851 -24.21 6.72 -20.05
C ARG A 851 -23.71 5.88 -21.24
N CYS A 852 -23.60 4.57 -21.06
CA CYS A 852 -23.14 3.65 -22.09
C CYS A 852 -24.32 3.20 -22.97
N LEU A 853 -24.65 3.98 -24.02
CA LEU A 853 -25.88 3.87 -24.78
C LEU A 853 -25.74 3.22 -26.15
N VAL A 854 -24.51 2.96 -26.63
CA VAL A 854 -24.29 2.49 -28.02
C VAL A 854 -24.95 1.14 -28.31
N GLU A 855 -24.98 0.22 -27.37
CA GLU A 855 -25.62 -1.10 -27.51
C GLU A 855 -27.05 -1.14 -26.94
N ARG A 856 -27.61 -0.01 -26.48
CA ARG A 856 -28.94 0.02 -25.86
C ARG A 856 -30.04 -0.52 -26.76
N PRO A 857 -30.11 -0.21 -28.09
CA PRO A 857 -31.10 -0.83 -28.98
C PRO A 857 -31.04 -2.35 -29.01
N TYR A 858 -29.84 -2.90 -29.05
CA TYR A 858 -29.62 -4.35 -28.99
C TYR A 858 -30.07 -4.94 -27.65
N CYS A 859 -29.67 -4.33 -26.55
CA CYS A 859 -30.01 -4.81 -25.21
C CYS A 859 -31.55 -4.79 -24.98
N LEU A 860 -32.26 -3.75 -25.45
CA LEU A 860 -33.73 -3.68 -25.42
C LEU A 860 -34.37 -4.74 -26.28
N THR A 861 -33.80 -5.04 -27.45
CA THR A 861 -34.30 -6.11 -28.34
C THR A 861 -34.17 -7.50 -27.68
N LEU A 862 -33.06 -7.79 -27.03
CA LEU A 862 -32.87 -9.07 -26.30
C LEU A 862 -33.87 -9.20 -25.13
N LEU A 863 -34.08 -8.12 -24.39
CA LEU A 863 -35.08 -8.12 -23.31
C LEU A 863 -36.51 -8.28 -23.85
N ALA A 864 -36.84 -7.64 -25.00
CA ALA A 864 -38.13 -7.79 -25.66
C ALA A 864 -38.36 -9.22 -26.09
N GLU A 865 -37.35 -9.90 -26.65
CA GLU A 865 -37.44 -11.32 -27.04
C GLU A 865 -37.67 -12.24 -25.81
N ALA A 866 -37.00 -12.00 -24.72
CA ALA A 866 -37.22 -12.76 -23.47
C ALA A 866 -38.64 -12.50 -22.89
N LEU A 867 -39.13 -11.25 -22.94
CA LEU A 867 -40.48 -10.92 -22.49
C LEU A 867 -41.56 -11.51 -23.42
N PHE A 868 -41.27 -11.57 -24.71
CA PHE A 868 -42.13 -12.26 -25.69
C PHE A 868 -42.24 -13.73 -25.35
N ALA A 869 -41.12 -14.42 -25.06
CA ALA A 869 -41.14 -15.82 -24.61
C ALA A 869 -41.90 -16.01 -23.28
N GLY A 870 -41.98 -14.96 -22.45
CA GLY A 870 -42.74 -14.91 -21.19
C GLY A 870 -44.17 -14.44 -21.33
N GLU A 871 -44.72 -14.38 -22.56
CA GLU A 871 -46.08 -13.94 -22.88
C GLU A 871 -46.40 -12.49 -22.43
N ARG A 872 -45.41 -11.62 -22.18
CA ARG A 872 -45.56 -10.22 -21.78
C ARG A 872 -45.58 -9.32 -23.04
N LEU A 873 -46.50 -9.59 -23.97
CA LEU A 873 -46.54 -9.04 -25.32
C LEU A 873 -46.55 -7.50 -25.36
N PRO A 874 -47.42 -6.77 -24.59
CA PRO A 874 -47.46 -5.31 -24.66
C PRO A 874 -46.15 -4.65 -24.26
N GLU A 875 -45.49 -5.20 -23.23
CA GLU A 875 -44.23 -4.67 -22.74
C GLU A 875 -43.08 -4.97 -23.74
N ALA A 876 -43.07 -6.18 -24.32
CA ALA A 876 -42.10 -6.53 -25.34
C ALA A 876 -42.20 -5.63 -26.58
N LEU A 877 -43.42 -5.30 -26.99
CA LEU A 877 -43.65 -4.39 -28.11
C LEU A 877 -43.15 -2.97 -27.83
N ALA A 878 -43.41 -2.46 -26.61
CA ALA A 878 -42.96 -1.14 -26.21
C ALA A 878 -41.42 -1.03 -26.23
N LEU A 879 -40.70 -2.08 -25.79
CA LEU A 879 -39.23 -2.12 -25.84
C LEU A 879 -38.69 -2.16 -27.29
N CYS A 880 -39.37 -2.88 -28.20
CA CYS A 880 -39.00 -2.85 -29.63
C CYS A 880 -39.19 -1.45 -30.23
N ASP A 881 -40.27 -0.76 -29.91
CA ASP A 881 -40.55 0.60 -30.38
C ASP A 881 -39.53 1.60 -29.83
N GLU A 882 -39.17 1.49 -28.52
CA GLU A 882 -38.07 2.26 -27.89
C GLU A 882 -36.74 2.00 -28.60
N ALA A 883 -36.38 0.73 -28.83
CA ALA A 883 -35.13 0.36 -29.50
C ALA A 883 -35.01 0.95 -30.90
N LEU A 884 -36.11 0.95 -31.68
CA LEU A 884 -36.14 1.52 -33.02
C LEU A 884 -36.07 3.05 -33.02
N GLU A 885 -36.68 3.72 -32.02
CA GLU A 885 -36.61 5.16 -31.86
C GLU A 885 -35.19 5.61 -31.53
N ILE A 886 -34.55 5.00 -30.53
CA ILE A 886 -33.15 5.25 -30.17
C ILE A 886 -32.23 4.96 -31.37
N GLY A 887 -32.41 3.82 -32.04
CA GLY A 887 -31.65 3.44 -33.24
C GLY A 887 -31.69 4.50 -34.34
N ARG A 888 -32.86 5.11 -34.60
CA ARG A 888 -33.02 6.20 -35.59
C ARG A 888 -32.41 7.51 -35.12
N GLU A 889 -32.68 7.92 -33.86
CA GLU A 889 -32.12 9.15 -33.29
C GLU A 889 -30.60 9.14 -33.26
N LYS A 890 -30.02 8.05 -32.83
CA LYS A 890 -28.54 7.87 -32.67
C LYS A 890 -27.85 7.34 -33.90
N GLN A 891 -28.56 7.03 -34.97
CA GLN A 891 -28.09 6.38 -36.20
C GLN A 891 -27.43 5.02 -35.92
N ALA A 892 -27.84 4.32 -34.83
CA ALA A 892 -27.32 3.02 -34.38
C ALA A 892 -28.14 1.87 -35.04
N ARG A 893 -28.00 1.69 -36.33
CA ARG A 893 -28.87 0.82 -37.19
C ARG A 893 -28.44 -0.64 -37.26
N SER A 894 -27.32 -1.01 -36.65
CA SER A 894 -26.76 -2.37 -36.78
C SER A 894 -27.70 -3.50 -36.35
N TYR A 895 -28.72 -3.19 -35.52
CA TYR A 895 -29.75 -4.13 -35.04
C TYR A 895 -31.18 -3.85 -35.55
N GLU A 896 -31.37 -2.86 -36.38
CA GLU A 896 -32.71 -2.45 -36.83
C GLU A 896 -33.50 -3.59 -37.48
N ALA A 897 -32.84 -4.42 -38.28
CA ALA A 897 -33.47 -5.59 -38.93
C ALA A 897 -33.97 -6.62 -37.90
N GLU A 898 -33.14 -6.95 -36.91
CA GLU A 898 -33.50 -7.93 -35.89
C GLU A 898 -34.60 -7.42 -34.96
N THR A 899 -34.52 -6.15 -34.55
CA THR A 899 -35.60 -5.51 -33.77
C THR A 899 -36.93 -5.56 -34.50
N ASN A 900 -36.92 -5.30 -35.83
CA ASN A 900 -38.13 -5.38 -36.63
C ASN A 900 -38.63 -6.82 -36.79
N ARG A 901 -37.76 -7.83 -36.85
CA ARG A 901 -38.13 -9.25 -36.83
C ARG A 901 -38.90 -9.62 -35.56
N VAL A 902 -38.29 -9.32 -34.38
CA VAL A 902 -38.91 -9.58 -33.09
C VAL A 902 -40.23 -8.85 -32.96
N ARG A 903 -40.25 -7.56 -33.31
CA ARG A 903 -41.48 -6.73 -33.33
C ARG A 903 -42.58 -7.39 -34.19
N GLY A 904 -42.26 -7.85 -35.36
CA GLY A 904 -43.21 -8.51 -36.26
C GLY A 904 -43.76 -9.82 -35.70
N GLU A 905 -43.00 -10.58 -34.98
CA GLU A 905 -43.44 -11.81 -34.27
C GLU A 905 -44.41 -11.49 -33.14
N ILE A 906 -44.09 -10.46 -32.31
CA ILE A 906 -44.96 -9.95 -31.24
C ILE A 906 -46.30 -9.47 -31.79
N LEU A 907 -46.32 -8.68 -32.87
CA LEU A 907 -47.52 -8.18 -33.49
C LEU A 907 -48.40 -9.34 -34.05
N ARG A 908 -47.80 -10.36 -34.64
CA ARG A 908 -48.50 -11.56 -35.06
C ARG A 908 -49.15 -12.32 -33.92
N ALA A 909 -48.46 -12.41 -32.77
CA ALA A 909 -48.99 -13.07 -31.56
C ALA A 909 -50.15 -12.26 -30.97
N LEU A 910 -50.09 -10.95 -30.94
CA LEU A 910 -51.17 -10.06 -30.47
C LEU A 910 -52.42 -10.14 -31.36
N SER A 911 -52.27 -10.21 -32.68
CA SER A 911 -53.41 -10.37 -33.61
C SER A 911 -54.12 -11.68 -33.47
N ARG A 912 -53.37 -12.80 -33.24
CA ARG A 912 -53.98 -14.12 -32.99
C ARG A 912 -54.70 -14.22 -31.66
N GLY A 913 -54.23 -13.48 -30.62
CA GLY A 913 -54.92 -13.41 -29.32
C GLY A 913 -56.19 -12.56 -29.38
N GLY A 914 -56.29 -11.55 -30.29
CA GLY A 914 -57.50 -10.76 -30.49
C GLY A 914 -58.63 -11.50 -31.26
N ASP A 915 -58.26 -12.46 -32.08
CA ASP A 915 -59.26 -13.27 -32.79
C ASP A 915 -59.82 -14.43 -31.93
N ALA A 916 -59.24 -14.65 -30.73
CA ALA A 916 -59.64 -15.72 -29.78
C ALA A 916 -60.49 -15.20 -28.59
N GLN A 917 -60.69 -13.85 -28.47
CA GLN A 917 -61.64 -13.22 -27.57
C GLN A 917 -62.86 -12.69 -28.36
#